data_a75415fd5f45a7e6ef455cb88ec9286d
#
_entry.id   a75415fd5f45a7e6ef455cb88ec9286d
#
_cell.length_a   1.000
_cell.length_b   1.000
_cell.length_c   1.000
_cell.angle_alpha   90.00
_cell.angle_beta   90.00
_cell.angle_gamma   90.00
#
_symmetry.space_group_name_H-M   'P 1'
#
loop_
_entity.id
_entity.type
_entity.pdbx_description
1 polymer ?
#
loop_
_entity_poly.entity_id
_entity_poly.type
_entity_poly.pdbx_seq_one_letter_code
_entity_poly.pdbx_strand_id
1 'polypeptide(L)'
;MEVLVEALVEASTSGGDPLVPAREALRRTFGFHAFRDGQERAIAAVLSGKDALVVMPTGSGKSLCYQVPALVLPGVTLVVSPLIALMKDQVDALLLRGVAATFINSSLGLDEQWERLREMERGAYRIVYIAPERFRSKAFQSALARLSVSLLAVDEAHCISQWGHDFRPDYRRLGAVREKLAGVPVLASTATATPDVQEDIARELAMSGHEMVLTGFDRPNLALRVEKARGEAAKKEKLEAFLRAAIERHANSDAEGLPPGIVYTGTRRHAEEVADFLSSAEWTRGVEPRACAAYHGGLDMEERRAIQEDFMEGRLPWVAATNAFGMGVDKSDVRFVVHWDMPGSIEAYYQEVGRGGRDGARAECLFLFNESGRRLQEFFIEGSNPTRPVIEAVQEFLHALGENPIFRSLVELERLFEGSVSHLTSNPLVFRSSVAILERAGALERLDHSQNLAEVAPCGLLPLADDIHSDRARLKRAVHEALALVFARTEGEPASISVERWARDLEMSEDSIRRTLSQLADEGLIRYVPPFRGSAILLPGVLEPPAVDHEVLAARRRRDLERLEKVIAYARSRSCRRNAVLAHFQAGGEEAQPAPGCGSCDRCAGRAEAGPRGPIGESGEIVVRKALSGVARARGRCGARRIAQMLRGSRTKLVAEMGLDRLSTFGVLRELAREEVAELLDLLEVEGCIRSWGDRKPVLRITPRGIRVMKGEERLEVQAPPAFLARPAGSRGVDGEYDRELFEALRSLRRRIAEELSVPAFRVFGDKTLRSMARAVPLDEAGLLEIHGVGQRTLERFGPRFLEVLRSHGR
;
A
#
# COMPACT_ATOMS: atom_id res chain seq x y z
N MET A 1 30.08 -31.93 7.41
CA MET A 1 28.67 -31.85 7.09
C MET A 1 28.01 -33.22 7.08
N GLU A 2 28.59 -34.25 6.51
CA GLU A 2 28.09 -35.64 6.57
C GLU A 2 27.90 -36.17 8.00
N VAL A 3 28.86 -35.94 8.89
CA VAL A 3 28.76 -36.32 10.32
C VAL A 3 27.56 -35.69 11.05
N LEU A 4 27.08 -34.53 10.60
CA LEU A 4 25.91 -33.87 11.18
C LEU A 4 24.62 -34.54 10.69
N VAL A 5 24.59 -34.96 9.43
CA VAL A 5 23.41 -35.65 8.86
C VAL A 5 23.27 -37.03 9.48
N GLU A 6 24.37 -37.76 9.72
CA GLU A 6 24.33 -39.05 10.44
C GLU A 6 23.89 -38.93 11.88
N ALA A 7 24.39 -37.96 12.65
CA ALA A 7 23.96 -37.69 14.01
C ALA A 7 22.49 -37.25 14.10
N LEU A 8 21.95 -36.64 13.05
CA LEU A 8 20.57 -36.17 12.96
C LEU A 8 19.59 -37.30 12.59
N VAL A 9 20.02 -38.24 11.77
CA VAL A 9 19.23 -39.44 11.45
C VAL A 9 19.13 -40.35 12.67
N GLU A 10 20.20 -40.49 13.46
CA GLU A 10 20.20 -41.23 14.71
C GLU A 10 19.33 -40.58 15.79
N ALA A 11 19.26 -39.24 15.89
CA ALA A 11 18.39 -38.53 16.85
C ALA A 11 16.90 -38.62 16.49
N SER A 12 16.56 -38.69 15.18
CA SER A 12 15.15 -38.86 14.73
C SER A 12 14.60 -40.26 15.05
N THR A 13 15.44 -41.27 15.20
CA THR A 13 15.04 -42.66 15.51
C THR A 13 14.93 -42.93 17.00
N SER A 14 15.42 -42.02 17.87
CA SER A 14 15.57 -42.26 19.32
C SER A 14 14.57 -41.51 20.20
N GLY A 15 13.52 -40.89 19.67
CA GLY A 15 12.50 -40.19 20.48
C GLY A 15 12.98 -38.91 21.17
N GLY A 16 14.10 -38.36 20.73
CA GLY A 16 14.66 -37.10 21.24
C GLY A 16 13.87 -35.86 20.81
N ASP A 17 14.07 -34.73 21.49
CA ASP A 17 13.48 -33.41 21.15
C ASP A 17 13.91 -33.00 19.74
N PRO A 18 12.97 -32.87 18.75
CA PRO A 18 13.29 -32.50 17.36
C PRO A 18 13.94 -31.12 17.23
N LEU A 19 13.88 -30.30 18.27
CA LEU A 19 14.46 -28.96 18.31
C LEU A 19 15.95 -28.95 18.65
N VAL A 20 16.54 -30.02 19.17
CA VAL A 20 17.97 -30.08 19.52
C VAL A 20 18.83 -29.80 18.29
N PRO A 21 18.63 -30.46 17.14
CA PRO A 21 19.37 -30.17 15.91
C PRO A 21 19.13 -28.76 15.39
N ALA A 22 17.90 -28.26 15.50
CA ALA A 22 17.54 -26.92 15.07
C ALA A 22 18.22 -25.83 15.89
N ARG A 23 18.30 -25.99 17.22
CA ARG A 23 19.03 -25.08 18.13
C ARG A 23 20.53 -25.07 17.82
N GLU A 24 21.10 -26.23 17.48
CA GLU A 24 22.51 -26.33 17.08
C GLU A 24 22.77 -25.63 15.74
N ALA A 25 21.88 -25.84 14.74
CA ALA A 25 21.95 -25.16 13.45
C ALA A 25 21.83 -23.63 13.62
N LEU A 26 20.92 -23.16 14.48
CA LEU A 26 20.74 -21.75 14.81
C LEU A 26 22.04 -21.15 15.37
N ARG A 27 22.67 -21.85 16.32
CA ARG A 27 23.89 -21.36 16.98
C ARG A 27 25.08 -21.35 16.03
N ARG A 28 25.32 -22.43 15.30
CA ARG A 28 26.52 -22.59 14.43
C ARG A 28 26.46 -21.73 13.19
N THR A 29 25.29 -21.68 12.52
CA THR A 29 25.16 -21.01 11.23
C THR A 29 24.76 -19.56 11.37
N PHE A 30 23.87 -19.23 12.32
CA PHE A 30 23.33 -17.89 12.45
C PHE A 30 23.86 -17.12 13.66
N GLY A 31 24.59 -17.76 14.58
CA GLY A 31 25.19 -17.12 15.75
C GLY A 31 24.20 -16.76 16.87
N PHE A 32 22.96 -17.23 16.80
CA PHE A 32 21.96 -16.96 17.85
C PHE A 32 21.88 -18.08 18.87
N HIS A 33 21.78 -17.73 20.14
CA HIS A 33 21.75 -18.69 21.24
C HIS A 33 20.35 -19.28 21.53
N ALA A 34 19.28 -18.55 21.17
CA ALA A 34 17.90 -18.98 21.40
C ALA A 34 16.99 -18.49 20.27
N PHE A 35 15.89 -19.21 20.04
CA PHE A 35 14.81 -18.77 19.19
C PHE A 35 14.06 -17.61 19.84
N ARG A 36 13.51 -16.73 19.02
CA ARG A 36 12.54 -15.71 19.44
C ARG A 36 11.17 -16.36 19.64
N ASP A 37 10.28 -15.65 20.34
CA ASP A 37 8.90 -16.10 20.54
C ASP A 37 8.23 -16.49 19.20
N GLY A 38 7.57 -17.64 19.19
CA GLY A 38 6.89 -18.24 18.04
C GLY A 38 7.79 -18.96 17.03
N GLN A 39 9.10 -18.62 16.90
CA GLN A 39 9.99 -19.33 15.97
C GLN A 39 10.11 -20.82 16.32
N GLU A 40 10.25 -21.11 17.60
CA GLU A 40 10.40 -22.49 18.09
C GLU A 40 9.17 -23.33 17.75
N ARG A 41 7.95 -22.79 17.92
CA ARG A 41 6.70 -23.48 17.57
C ARG A 41 6.60 -23.77 16.07
N ALA A 42 6.93 -22.77 15.24
CA ALA A 42 6.91 -22.92 13.78
C ALA A 42 7.90 -24.00 13.30
N ILE A 43 9.13 -23.96 13.83
CA ILE A 43 10.18 -24.92 13.50
C ILE A 43 9.81 -26.32 13.97
N ALA A 44 9.31 -26.47 15.20
CA ALA A 44 8.86 -27.75 15.74
C ALA A 44 7.75 -28.39 14.89
N ALA A 45 6.77 -27.59 14.45
CA ALA A 45 5.68 -28.07 13.60
C ALA A 45 6.24 -28.64 12.28
N VAL A 46 7.09 -27.86 11.58
CA VAL A 46 7.71 -28.26 10.30
C VAL A 46 8.57 -29.51 10.46
N LEU A 47 9.42 -29.58 11.50
CA LEU A 47 10.26 -30.75 11.75
C LEU A 47 9.45 -32.00 12.11
N SER A 48 8.23 -31.83 12.62
CA SER A 48 7.28 -32.91 12.88
C SER A 48 6.41 -33.27 11.65
N GLY A 49 6.70 -32.70 10.47
CA GLY A 49 5.94 -32.95 9.25
C GLY A 49 4.58 -32.25 9.17
N LYS A 50 4.31 -31.28 10.06
CA LYS A 50 3.08 -30.48 10.04
C LYS A 50 3.27 -29.19 9.28
N ASP A 51 2.17 -28.73 8.66
CA ASP A 51 2.12 -27.39 8.06
C ASP A 51 2.14 -26.33 9.17
N ALA A 52 2.69 -25.14 8.86
CA ALA A 52 2.71 -24.00 9.77
C ALA A 52 2.33 -22.69 9.04
N LEU A 53 1.39 -21.95 9.62
CA LEU A 53 1.09 -20.57 9.19
C LEU A 53 1.66 -19.59 10.23
N VAL A 54 2.65 -18.81 9.79
CA VAL A 54 3.44 -17.94 10.66
C VAL A 54 3.12 -16.48 10.35
N VAL A 55 2.44 -15.82 11.27
CA VAL A 55 2.14 -14.36 11.18
C VAL A 55 2.94 -13.66 12.27
N MET A 56 4.01 -13.00 11.84
CA MET A 56 4.96 -12.31 12.71
C MET A 56 5.31 -10.94 12.12
N PRO A 57 5.53 -9.89 12.94
CA PRO A 57 5.89 -8.57 12.45
C PRO A 57 7.19 -8.58 11.64
N THR A 58 7.39 -7.54 10.81
CA THR A 58 8.64 -7.34 10.09
C THR A 58 9.80 -7.19 11.07
N GLY A 59 10.96 -7.82 10.79
CA GLY A 59 12.13 -7.81 11.68
C GLY A 59 12.09 -8.83 12.82
N SER A 60 11.03 -9.68 12.92
CA SER A 60 10.96 -10.75 13.93
C SER A 60 11.82 -11.98 13.62
N GLY A 61 12.41 -12.05 12.41
CA GLY A 61 13.22 -13.20 12.00
C GLY A 61 12.40 -14.35 11.39
N LYS A 62 11.34 -14.04 10.64
CA LYS A 62 10.50 -15.04 9.93
C LYS A 62 11.31 -16.00 9.05
N SER A 63 12.35 -15.50 8.38
CA SER A 63 13.19 -16.30 7.49
C SER A 63 13.87 -17.47 8.21
N LEU A 64 14.20 -17.33 9.49
CA LEU A 64 14.77 -18.41 10.28
C LEU A 64 13.81 -19.59 10.47
N CYS A 65 12.50 -19.34 10.42
CA CYS A 65 11.49 -20.40 10.56
C CYS A 65 11.54 -21.44 9.43
N TYR A 66 12.07 -21.09 8.25
CA TYR A 66 12.29 -22.04 7.16
C TYR A 66 13.79 -22.29 6.88
N GLN A 67 14.68 -21.33 7.15
CA GLN A 67 16.11 -21.50 6.93
C GLN A 67 16.73 -22.52 7.91
N VAL A 68 16.33 -22.51 9.17
CA VAL A 68 16.81 -23.48 10.16
C VAL A 68 16.33 -24.91 9.85
N PRO A 69 15.04 -25.18 9.59
CA PRO A 69 14.60 -26.50 9.14
C PRO A 69 15.30 -26.99 7.87
N ALA A 70 15.58 -26.10 6.93
CA ALA A 70 16.30 -26.45 5.69
C ALA A 70 17.70 -27.03 5.94
N LEU A 71 18.35 -26.67 7.04
CA LEU A 71 19.65 -27.23 7.44
C LEU A 71 19.55 -28.57 8.15
N VAL A 72 18.38 -28.88 8.70
CA VAL A 72 18.12 -30.10 9.49
C VAL A 72 17.46 -31.18 8.62
N LEU A 73 16.48 -30.81 7.80
CA LEU A 73 15.72 -31.75 6.98
C LEU A 73 16.58 -32.31 5.82
N PRO A 74 16.39 -33.59 5.43
CA PRO A 74 17.04 -34.15 4.25
C PRO A 74 16.42 -33.59 2.95
N GLY A 75 17.21 -33.37 1.91
CA GLY A 75 16.72 -32.87 0.62
C GLY A 75 16.78 -31.33 0.48
N VAL A 76 15.96 -30.77 -0.40
CA VAL A 76 15.95 -29.33 -0.72
C VAL A 76 14.72 -28.64 -0.13
N THR A 77 14.93 -27.44 0.41
CA THR A 77 13.84 -26.52 0.79
C THR A 77 13.60 -25.55 -0.35
N LEU A 78 12.38 -25.53 -0.86
CA LEU A 78 11.93 -24.56 -1.87
C LEU A 78 11.31 -23.36 -1.17
N VAL A 79 11.84 -22.17 -1.43
CA VAL A 79 11.32 -20.91 -0.85
C VAL A 79 10.70 -20.08 -1.96
N VAL A 80 9.37 -19.96 -1.97
CA VAL A 80 8.67 -19.08 -2.91
C VAL A 80 8.65 -17.67 -2.34
N SER A 81 9.22 -16.72 -3.09
CA SER A 81 9.28 -15.33 -2.70
C SER A 81 8.86 -14.43 -3.88
N PRO A 82 8.16 -13.31 -3.64
CA PRO A 82 7.68 -12.45 -4.72
C PRO A 82 8.73 -11.45 -5.22
N LEU A 83 9.95 -11.46 -4.67
CA LEU A 83 10.90 -10.36 -4.81
C LEU A 83 12.30 -10.85 -5.20
N ILE A 84 12.68 -10.51 -6.43
CA ILE A 84 13.97 -10.88 -7.01
C ILE A 84 15.14 -10.32 -6.19
N ALA A 85 15.09 -9.07 -5.79
CA ALA A 85 16.15 -8.44 -4.99
C ALA A 85 16.34 -9.13 -3.63
N LEU A 86 15.22 -9.38 -2.91
CA LEU A 86 15.27 -10.07 -1.62
C LEU A 86 15.84 -11.50 -1.74
N MET A 87 15.52 -12.23 -2.83
CA MET A 87 16.07 -13.56 -3.04
C MET A 87 17.59 -13.51 -3.11
N LYS A 88 18.14 -12.54 -3.85
CA LYS A 88 19.57 -12.36 -3.97
C LYS A 88 20.23 -12.08 -2.63
N ASP A 89 19.69 -11.10 -1.88
CA ASP A 89 20.22 -10.71 -0.57
C ASP A 89 20.20 -11.89 0.42
N GLN A 90 19.11 -12.68 0.42
CA GLN A 90 18.99 -13.86 1.27
C GLN A 90 19.99 -14.95 0.87
N VAL A 91 20.18 -15.20 -0.43
CA VAL A 91 21.15 -16.18 -0.94
C VAL A 91 22.57 -15.75 -0.63
N ASP A 92 22.94 -14.49 -0.89
CA ASP A 92 24.26 -13.95 -0.60
C ASP A 92 24.58 -14.07 0.91
N ALA A 93 23.63 -13.74 1.76
CA ALA A 93 23.77 -13.88 3.21
C ALA A 93 23.91 -15.34 3.69
N LEU A 94 23.27 -16.31 3.02
CA LEU A 94 23.39 -17.73 3.30
C LEU A 94 24.73 -18.29 2.83
N LEU A 95 25.18 -17.90 1.62
CA LEU A 95 26.48 -18.29 1.07
C LEU A 95 27.64 -17.81 1.95
N LEU A 96 27.59 -16.59 2.46
CA LEU A 96 28.56 -16.07 3.43
C LEU A 96 28.63 -16.89 4.72
N ARG A 97 27.54 -17.57 5.08
CA ARG A 97 27.47 -18.49 6.23
C ARG A 97 27.79 -19.95 5.89
N GLY A 98 28.24 -20.21 4.66
CA GLY A 98 28.57 -21.54 4.19
C GLY A 98 27.39 -22.46 3.89
N VAL A 99 26.19 -21.91 3.73
CA VAL A 99 24.97 -22.63 3.35
C VAL A 99 24.86 -22.69 1.83
N ALA A 100 24.75 -23.87 1.25
CA ALA A 100 24.52 -24.04 -0.18
C ALA A 100 23.11 -23.56 -0.57
N ALA A 101 23.02 -22.37 -1.12
CA ALA A 101 21.78 -21.73 -1.52
C ALA A 101 21.89 -21.12 -2.93
N THR A 102 20.75 -21.05 -3.63
CA THR A 102 20.64 -20.38 -4.91
C THR A 102 19.24 -19.78 -5.11
N PHE A 103 19.05 -19.04 -6.21
CA PHE A 103 17.74 -18.56 -6.63
C PHE A 103 17.50 -18.84 -8.11
N ILE A 104 16.22 -18.98 -8.50
CA ILE A 104 15.78 -19.16 -9.90
C ILE A 104 14.65 -18.15 -10.16
N ASN A 105 14.96 -17.13 -10.94
CA ASN A 105 14.02 -16.06 -11.29
C ASN A 105 14.29 -15.51 -12.69
N SER A 106 13.60 -14.45 -13.10
CA SER A 106 13.68 -13.84 -14.43
C SER A 106 14.92 -12.96 -14.65
N SER A 107 15.74 -12.69 -13.63
CA SER A 107 16.98 -11.93 -13.81
C SER A 107 18.14 -12.75 -14.36
N LEU A 108 18.03 -14.09 -14.32
CA LEU A 108 19.04 -15.01 -14.81
C LEU A 108 18.88 -15.25 -16.31
N GLY A 109 20.01 -15.41 -17.01
CA GLY A 109 20.04 -15.90 -18.38
C GLY A 109 19.49 -17.33 -18.48
N LEU A 110 19.01 -17.73 -19.66
CA LEU A 110 18.43 -19.07 -19.86
C LEU A 110 19.44 -20.18 -19.54
N ASP A 111 20.69 -20.05 -19.99
CA ASP A 111 21.74 -21.04 -19.75
C ASP A 111 22.01 -21.19 -18.25
N GLU A 112 22.07 -20.08 -17.52
CA GLU A 112 22.28 -20.09 -16.07
C GLU A 112 21.09 -20.70 -15.32
N GLN A 113 19.86 -20.43 -15.78
CA GLN A 113 18.66 -21.08 -15.22
C GLN A 113 18.73 -22.60 -15.40
N TRP A 114 19.10 -23.07 -16.58
CA TRP A 114 19.26 -24.50 -16.87
C TRP A 114 20.39 -25.15 -16.04
N GLU A 115 21.49 -24.46 -15.86
CA GLU A 115 22.59 -24.95 -15.03
C GLU A 115 22.16 -25.12 -13.58
N ARG A 116 21.54 -24.09 -12.99
CA ARG A 116 21.02 -24.14 -11.62
C ARG A 116 19.95 -25.21 -11.43
N LEU A 117 19.09 -25.45 -12.42
CA LEU A 117 18.11 -26.53 -12.38
C LEU A 117 18.77 -27.90 -12.33
N ARG A 118 19.82 -28.14 -13.16
CA ARG A 118 20.57 -29.38 -13.14
C ARG A 118 21.35 -29.62 -11.84
N GLU A 119 21.92 -28.56 -11.30
CA GLU A 119 22.62 -28.63 -10.00
C GLU A 119 21.62 -28.88 -8.86
N MET A 120 20.43 -28.30 -8.90
CA MET A 120 19.38 -28.59 -7.96
C MET A 120 18.93 -30.06 -8.02
N GLU A 121 18.77 -30.63 -9.22
CA GLU A 121 18.47 -32.06 -9.41
C GLU A 121 19.58 -32.98 -8.85
N ARG A 122 20.84 -32.52 -8.88
CA ARG A 122 21.98 -33.25 -8.28
C ARG A 122 22.11 -33.09 -6.77
N GLY A 123 21.19 -32.29 -6.13
CA GLY A 123 21.23 -32.05 -4.70
C GLY A 123 22.33 -31.08 -4.25
N ALA A 124 22.83 -30.22 -5.14
CA ALA A 124 23.88 -29.25 -4.82
C ALA A 124 23.42 -28.17 -3.82
N TYR A 125 22.11 -27.94 -3.68
CA TYR A 125 21.58 -26.87 -2.86
C TYR A 125 20.70 -27.39 -1.72
N ARG A 126 20.78 -26.75 -0.56
CA ARG A 126 19.89 -26.94 0.58
C ARG A 126 18.65 -26.04 0.52
N ILE A 127 18.82 -24.83 0.01
CA ILE A 127 17.76 -23.83 -0.09
C ILE A 127 17.75 -23.25 -1.49
N VAL A 128 16.57 -23.26 -2.14
CA VAL A 128 16.40 -22.67 -3.47
C VAL A 128 15.24 -21.67 -3.40
N TYR A 129 15.56 -20.39 -3.62
CA TYR A 129 14.55 -19.34 -3.74
C TYR A 129 13.99 -19.32 -5.17
N ILE A 130 12.67 -19.25 -5.30
CA ILE A 130 11.96 -19.38 -6.57
C ILE A 130 10.95 -18.26 -6.71
N ALA A 131 11.00 -17.58 -7.85
CA ALA A 131 9.96 -16.64 -8.21
C ALA A 131 8.68 -17.39 -8.65
N PRO A 132 7.49 -16.98 -8.20
CA PRO A 132 6.24 -17.72 -8.42
C PRO A 132 5.90 -17.94 -9.89
N GLU A 133 6.30 -17.03 -10.79
CA GLU A 133 6.12 -17.17 -12.23
C GLU A 133 6.89 -18.36 -12.84
N ARG A 134 7.95 -18.86 -12.18
CA ARG A 134 8.69 -20.03 -12.64
C ARG A 134 7.86 -21.31 -12.68
N PHE A 135 6.83 -21.39 -11.86
CA PHE A 135 5.90 -22.52 -11.87
C PHE A 135 5.04 -22.60 -13.15
N ARG A 136 5.11 -21.60 -14.05
CA ARG A 136 4.55 -21.68 -15.40
C ARG A 136 5.39 -22.52 -16.34
N SER A 137 6.71 -22.60 -16.11
CA SER A 137 7.66 -23.29 -16.97
C SER A 137 7.51 -24.82 -16.90
N LYS A 138 7.22 -25.46 -18.04
CA LYS A 138 7.16 -26.93 -18.14
C LYS A 138 8.49 -27.57 -17.71
N ALA A 139 9.61 -26.99 -18.10
CA ALA A 139 10.94 -27.44 -17.72
C ALA A 139 11.14 -27.44 -16.20
N PHE A 140 10.73 -26.35 -15.52
CA PHE A 140 10.79 -26.26 -14.07
C PHE A 140 9.86 -27.29 -13.39
N GLN A 141 8.63 -27.48 -13.92
CA GLN A 141 7.70 -28.49 -13.40
C GLN A 141 8.24 -29.93 -13.57
N SER A 142 8.92 -30.20 -14.67
CA SER A 142 9.56 -31.49 -14.90
C SER A 142 10.74 -31.73 -13.96
N ALA A 143 11.54 -30.71 -13.69
CA ALA A 143 12.62 -30.76 -12.70
C ALA A 143 12.06 -30.99 -11.30
N LEU A 144 11.00 -30.27 -10.92
CA LEU A 144 10.34 -30.40 -9.62
C LEU A 144 9.89 -31.83 -9.30
N ALA A 145 9.40 -32.55 -10.32
CA ALA A 145 8.95 -33.94 -10.15
C ALA A 145 10.09 -34.94 -9.83
N ARG A 146 11.35 -34.54 -10.06
CA ARG A 146 12.55 -35.37 -9.81
C ARG A 146 13.29 -35.01 -8.51
N LEU A 147 12.84 -33.93 -7.84
CA LEU A 147 13.48 -33.42 -6.62
C LEU A 147 13.00 -34.12 -5.36
N SER A 148 13.91 -34.32 -4.43
CA SER A 148 13.57 -34.66 -3.04
C SER A 148 13.33 -33.36 -2.27
N VAL A 149 12.10 -32.84 -2.33
CA VAL A 149 11.70 -31.63 -1.60
C VAL A 149 11.34 -32.01 -0.16
N SER A 150 11.94 -31.33 0.81
CA SER A 150 11.72 -31.58 2.24
C SER A 150 10.82 -30.52 2.91
N LEU A 151 10.74 -29.34 2.33
CA LEU A 151 9.92 -28.21 2.82
C LEU A 151 9.54 -27.29 1.66
N LEU A 152 8.28 -26.90 1.60
CA LEU A 152 7.80 -25.80 0.77
C LEU A 152 7.56 -24.57 1.67
N ALA A 153 8.44 -23.60 1.60
CA ALA A 153 8.26 -22.31 2.28
C ALA A 153 7.62 -21.30 1.34
N VAL A 154 6.57 -20.63 1.78
CA VAL A 154 5.87 -19.56 1.05
C VAL A 154 6.07 -18.27 1.81
N ASP A 155 7.02 -17.46 1.36
CA ASP A 155 7.25 -16.15 1.97
C ASP A 155 6.29 -15.11 1.39
N GLU A 156 5.97 -14.07 2.21
CA GLU A 156 4.92 -13.11 1.93
C GLU A 156 3.61 -13.78 1.47
N ALA A 157 3.19 -14.81 2.20
CA ALA A 157 2.06 -15.67 1.87
C ALA A 157 0.73 -14.90 1.68
N HIS A 158 0.61 -13.68 2.21
CA HIS A 158 -0.54 -12.81 1.96
C HIS A 158 -0.75 -12.51 0.47
N CYS A 159 0.29 -12.67 -0.37
CA CYS A 159 0.21 -12.52 -1.83
C CYS A 159 -0.66 -13.59 -2.51
N ILE A 160 -0.93 -14.72 -1.86
CA ILE A 160 -1.83 -15.76 -2.41
C ILE A 160 -3.30 -15.35 -2.32
N SER A 161 -3.63 -14.56 -1.32
CA SER A 161 -4.99 -14.18 -0.99
C SER A 161 -5.49 -13.04 -1.87
N GLN A 162 -6.62 -13.22 -2.51
CA GLN A 162 -7.34 -12.12 -3.19
C GLN A 162 -7.82 -11.05 -2.21
N TRP A 163 -7.82 -11.38 -0.92
CA TRP A 163 -8.16 -10.50 0.19
C TRP A 163 -6.93 -9.80 0.77
N GLY A 164 -5.72 -10.20 0.33
CA GLY A 164 -4.46 -9.55 0.67
C GLY A 164 -4.32 -8.16 0.03
N HIS A 165 -3.45 -7.33 0.56
CA HIS A 165 -3.19 -5.98 0.03
C HIS A 165 -2.24 -5.98 -1.18
N ASP A 166 -1.48 -7.06 -1.40
CA ASP A 166 -0.56 -7.27 -2.54
C ASP A 166 -0.83 -8.63 -3.20
N PHE A 167 -2.06 -8.82 -3.69
CA PHE A 167 -2.43 -10.05 -4.38
C PHE A 167 -1.63 -10.26 -5.65
N ARG A 168 -1.00 -11.44 -5.78
CA ARG A 168 -0.21 -11.87 -6.95
C ARG A 168 -0.80 -13.14 -7.56
N PRO A 169 -1.33 -13.08 -8.79
CA PRO A 169 -2.01 -14.23 -9.41
C PRO A 169 -1.17 -15.52 -9.49
N ASP A 170 0.16 -15.38 -9.66
CA ASP A 170 1.06 -16.53 -9.75
C ASP A 170 1.17 -17.33 -8.45
N TYR A 171 0.93 -16.69 -7.29
CA TYR A 171 0.88 -17.39 -6.01
C TYR A 171 -0.27 -18.42 -5.93
N ARG A 172 -1.38 -18.21 -6.63
CA ARG A 172 -2.48 -19.20 -6.64
C ARG A 172 -2.10 -20.53 -7.28
N ARG A 173 -1.05 -20.55 -8.13
CA ARG A 173 -0.53 -21.80 -8.69
C ARG A 173 0.11 -22.70 -7.63
N LEU A 174 0.45 -22.16 -6.47
CA LEU A 174 1.05 -22.91 -5.38
C LEU A 174 0.12 -23.99 -4.82
N GLY A 175 -1.20 -23.85 -4.92
CA GLY A 175 -2.13 -24.92 -4.60
C GLY A 175 -1.87 -26.19 -5.44
N ALA A 176 -1.76 -26.05 -6.76
CA ALA A 176 -1.44 -27.16 -7.66
C ALA A 176 0.00 -27.69 -7.45
N VAL A 177 0.94 -26.85 -7.04
CA VAL A 177 2.29 -27.29 -6.65
C VAL A 177 2.25 -28.11 -5.38
N ARG A 178 1.45 -27.69 -4.39
CA ARG A 178 1.24 -28.42 -3.13
C ARG A 178 0.69 -29.83 -3.37
N GLU A 179 -0.26 -29.96 -4.32
CA GLU A 179 -0.80 -31.30 -4.68
C GLU A 179 0.27 -32.22 -5.22
N LYS A 180 1.21 -31.70 -6.05
CA LYS A 180 2.35 -32.46 -6.59
C LYS A 180 3.39 -32.81 -5.52
N LEU A 181 3.48 -32.03 -4.45
CA LEU A 181 4.37 -32.24 -3.32
C LEU A 181 3.63 -32.87 -2.14
N ALA A 182 2.77 -33.87 -2.40
CA ALA A 182 2.01 -34.54 -1.34
C ALA A 182 2.92 -35.07 -0.24
N GLY A 183 2.59 -34.78 1.04
CA GLY A 183 3.36 -35.19 2.20
C GLY A 183 4.53 -34.28 2.59
N VAL A 184 4.89 -33.29 1.78
CA VAL A 184 5.88 -32.26 2.13
C VAL A 184 5.22 -31.19 3.00
N PRO A 185 5.77 -30.84 4.17
CA PRO A 185 5.21 -29.77 4.99
C PRO A 185 5.29 -28.42 4.28
N VAL A 186 4.30 -27.55 4.54
CA VAL A 186 4.26 -26.17 4.06
C VAL A 186 4.45 -25.21 5.22
N LEU A 187 5.37 -24.26 5.08
CA LEU A 187 5.50 -23.11 5.97
C LEU A 187 5.09 -21.85 5.22
N ALA A 188 3.93 -21.29 5.52
CA ALA A 188 3.49 -20.02 5.00
C ALA A 188 3.85 -18.90 5.98
N SER A 189 4.61 -17.88 5.56
CA SER A 189 5.02 -16.77 6.42
C SER A 189 4.58 -15.42 5.87
N THR A 190 4.11 -14.54 6.76
CA THR A 190 3.75 -13.17 6.41
C THR A 190 3.88 -12.23 7.61
N ALA A 191 4.01 -10.92 7.34
CA ALA A 191 4.00 -9.89 8.38
C ALA A 191 2.61 -9.28 8.60
N THR A 192 1.71 -9.39 7.64
CA THR A 192 0.45 -8.66 7.59
C THR A 192 -0.67 -9.55 7.07
N ALA A 193 -1.40 -10.21 7.97
CA ALA A 193 -2.56 -11.00 7.61
C ALA A 193 -3.68 -10.79 8.63
N THR A 194 -4.81 -10.26 8.17
CA THR A 194 -6.06 -10.26 8.94
C THR A 194 -6.61 -11.70 9.04
N PRO A 195 -7.52 -12.00 9.95
CA PRO A 195 -8.11 -13.34 10.07
C PRO A 195 -8.64 -13.90 8.74
N ASP A 196 -9.36 -13.08 7.96
CA ASP A 196 -9.87 -13.48 6.64
C ASP A 196 -8.74 -13.88 5.67
N VAL A 197 -7.60 -13.18 5.74
CA VAL A 197 -6.41 -13.49 4.91
C VAL A 197 -5.73 -14.75 5.40
N GLN A 198 -5.68 -14.99 6.71
CA GLN A 198 -5.11 -16.21 7.30
C GLN A 198 -5.90 -17.45 6.86
N GLU A 199 -7.23 -17.40 6.92
CA GLU A 199 -8.11 -18.49 6.47
C GLU A 199 -7.95 -18.73 4.96
N ASP A 200 -7.81 -17.66 4.16
CA ASP A 200 -7.65 -17.76 2.72
C ASP A 200 -6.29 -18.40 2.35
N ILE A 201 -5.21 -18.01 3.03
CA ILE A 201 -3.89 -18.63 2.86
C ILE A 201 -3.97 -20.14 3.13
N ALA A 202 -4.56 -20.52 4.25
CA ALA A 202 -4.68 -21.92 4.63
C ALA A 202 -5.51 -22.74 3.62
N ARG A 203 -6.58 -22.16 3.10
CA ARG A 203 -7.42 -22.78 2.08
C ARG A 203 -6.71 -22.92 0.73
N GLU A 204 -6.09 -21.85 0.22
CA GLU A 204 -5.42 -21.86 -1.09
C GLU A 204 -4.17 -22.77 -1.11
N LEU A 205 -3.51 -22.97 0.02
CA LEU A 205 -2.38 -23.90 0.19
C LEU A 205 -2.82 -25.29 0.70
N ALA A 206 -4.12 -25.57 0.80
CA ALA A 206 -4.66 -26.82 1.30
C ALA A 206 -4.02 -27.27 2.64
N MET A 207 -3.81 -26.34 3.57
CA MET A 207 -3.20 -26.57 4.87
C MET A 207 -4.27 -27.08 5.85
N SER A 208 -4.26 -28.39 6.16
CA SER A 208 -5.19 -28.99 7.11
C SER A 208 -4.49 -29.32 8.42
N GLY A 209 -5.05 -28.88 9.55
CA GLY A 209 -4.47 -29.14 10.88
C GLY A 209 -3.11 -28.49 11.11
N HIS A 210 -2.85 -27.38 10.43
CA HIS A 210 -1.61 -26.61 10.54
C HIS A 210 -1.43 -25.94 11.91
N GLU A 211 -0.18 -25.74 12.29
CA GLU A 211 0.15 -24.93 13.46
C GLU A 211 0.00 -23.45 13.12
N MET A 212 -0.85 -22.74 13.85
CA MET A 212 -1.01 -21.29 13.73
C MET A 212 -0.09 -20.58 14.72
N VAL A 213 0.86 -19.82 14.20
CA VAL A 213 1.81 -19.05 15.01
C VAL A 213 1.59 -17.56 14.84
N LEU A 214 0.97 -16.95 15.83
CA LEU A 214 0.73 -15.52 15.92
C LEU A 214 1.56 -14.95 17.08
N THR A 215 2.56 -14.11 16.81
CA THR A 215 3.41 -13.52 17.86
C THR A 215 3.01 -12.09 18.23
N GLY A 216 1.89 -11.62 17.70
CA GLY A 216 1.42 -10.26 17.86
C GLY A 216 2.01 -9.27 16.84
N PHE A 217 1.36 -8.12 16.75
CA PHE A 217 1.73 -7.06 15.79
C PHE A 217 2.37 -5.86 16.50
N ASP A 218 2.75 -6.00 17.78
CA ASP A 218 3.18 -4.85 18.55
C ASP A 218 4.64 -4.47 18.28
N ARG A 219 4.86 -3.19 18.00
CA ARG A 219 6.16 -2.55 17.79
C ARG A 219 6.28 -1.34 18.71
N PRO A 220 6.64 -1.54 20.00
CA PRO A 220 6.65 -0.49 21.00
C PRO A 220 7.63 0.65 20.73
N ASN A 221 8.66 0.39 19.95
CA ASN A 221 9.68 1.36 19.58
C ASN A 221 9.27 2.31 18.44
N LEU A 222 8.11 2.09 17.78
CA LEU A 222 7.61 2.98 16.75
C LEU A 222 6.73 4.09 17.36
N ALA A 223 7.12 5.34 17.15
CA ALA A 223 6.36 6.52 17.56
C ALA A 223 5.48 7.00 16.39
N LEU A 224 4.21 6.60 16.38
CA LEU A 224 3.28 6.90 15.29
C LEU A 224 2.67 8.30 15.45
N ARG A 225 2.75 9.10 14.40
CA ARG A 225 2.22 10.48 14.35
C ARG A 225 1.42 10.70 13.06
N VAL A 226 0.29 11.40 13.17
CA VAL A 226 -0.51 11.84 12.01
C VAL A 226 -0.70 13.34 12.07
N GLU A 227 -0.25 14.05 11.06
CA GLU A 227 -0.42 15.48 10.92
C GLU A 227 -1.26 15.85 9.70
N LYS A 228 -2.24 16.76 9.90
CA LYS A 228 -3.06 17.26 8.78
C LYS A 228 -2.28 18.32 8.02
N ALA A 229 -2.06 18.10 6.72
CA ALA A 229 -1.40 19.04 5.83
C ALA A 229 -2.30 19.37 4.62
N ARG A 230 -2.61 20.64 4.38
CA ARG A 230 -3.44 21.08 3.26
C ARG A 230 -2.55 21.66 2.16
N GLY A 231 -2.34 20.89 1.09
CA GLY A 231 -1.50 21.28 -0.03
C GLY A 231 -0.01 20.98 0.19
N GLU A 232 0.78 21.10 -0.87
CA GLU A 232 2.19 20.71 -0.90
C GLU A 232 3.08 21.61 -0.01
N ALA A 233 2.81 22.91 0.01
CA ALA A 233 3.58 23.84 0.86
C ALA A 233 3.49 23.47 2.33
N ALA A 234 2.28 23.15 2.84
CA ALA A 234 2.10 22.71 4.23
C ALA A 234 2.72 21.33 4.49
N LYS A 235 2.75 20.45 3.48
CA LYS A 235 3.47 19.17 3.61
C LYS A 235 4.98 19.39 3.74
N LYS A 236 5.56 20.26 2.89
CA LYS A 236 7.00 20.61 2.91
C LYS A 236 7.39 21.23 4.26
N GLU A 237 6.63 22.21 4.74
CA GLU A 237 6.85 22.84 6.06
C GLU A 237 6.86 21.80 7.21
N LYS A 238 5.86 20.90 7.21
CA LYS A 238 5.75 19.88 8.26
C LYS A 238 6.81 18.80 8.16
N LEU A 239 7.18 18.41 6.94
CA LEU A 239 8.28 17.47 6.70
C LEU A 239 9.59 18.06 7.19
N GLU A 240 9.88 19.32 6.86
CA GLU A 240 11.08 20.02 7.30
C GLU A 240 11.15 20.11 8.83
N ALA A 241 10.08 20.57 9.48
CA ALA A 241 10.01 20.66 10.94
C ALA A 241 10.22 19.30 11.62
N PHE A 242 9.62 18.25 11.05
CA PHE A 242 9.81 16.89 11.55
C PHE A 242 11.24 16.39 11.41
N LEU A 243 11.87 16.61 10.25
CA LEU A 243 13.23 16.15 9.98
C LEU A 243 14.26 16.92 10.80
N ARG A 244 14.11 18.24 10.95
CA ARG A 244 14.98 19.02 11.84
C ARG A 244 14.96 18.48 13.28
N ALA A 245 13.77 18.20 13.81
CA ALA A 245 13.63 17.60 15.12
C ALA A 245 14.18 16.17 15.21
N ALA A 246 14.13 15.39 14.14
CA ALA A 246 14.71 14.05 14.07
C ALA A 246 16.25 14.11 14.05
N ILE A 247 16.84 15.05 13.31
CA ILE A 247 18.27 15.30 13.24
C ILE A 247 18.80 15.74 14.62
N GLU A 248 18.14 16.69 15.29
CA GLU A 248 18.52 17.14 16.62
C GLU A 248 18.54 16.00 17.65
N ARG A 249 17.52 15.12 17.61
CA ARG A 249 17.47 13.94 18.49
C ARG A 249 18.55 12.92 18.16
N HIS A 250 18.87 12.75 16.88
CA HIS A 250 19.93 11.85 16.44
C HIS A 250 21.31 12.35 16.90
N ALA A 251 21.59 13.62 16.72
CA ALA A 251 22.82 14.27 17.19
C ALA A 251 23.00 14.17 18.73
N ASN A 252 21.89 14.24 19.48
CA ASN A 252 21.93 14.08 20.95
C ASN A 252 22.15 12.64 21.43
N SER A 253 22.17 11.65 20.49
CA SER A 253 22.42 10.23 20.80
C SER A 253 23.84 9.77 20.48
N ASP A 254 24.79 10.70 20.32
CA ASP A 254 26.19 10.45 19.94
C ASP A 254 26.36 9.69 18.60
N ALA A 255 25.32 9.69 17.75
CA ALA A 255 25.36 9.08 16.44
C ALA A 255 25.87 10.08 15.38
N GLU A 256 26.81 9.63 14.56
CA GLU A 256 27.38 10.44 13.48
C GLU A 256 26.43 10.53 12.26
N GLY A 257 26.45 11.68 11.59
CA GLY A 257 25.73 11.91 10.33
C GLY A 257 24.22 12.17 10.48
N LEU A 258 23.50 12.04 9.38
CA LEU A 258 22.05 12.18 9.34
C LEU A 258 21.34 10.87 9.71
N PRO A 259 20.19 10.92 10.44
CA PRO A 259 19.43 9.72 10.76
C PRO A 259 18.91 9.05 9.48
N PRO A 260 19.16 7.75 9.23
CA PRO A 260 18.63 7.06 8.06
C PRO A 260 17.10 7.08 8.03
N GLY A 261 16.52 7.34 6.85
CA GLY A 261 15.06 7.46 6.74
C GLY A 261 14.47 7.25 5.36
N ILE A 262 13.16 6.99 5.35
CA ILE A 262 12.39 6.71 4.12
C ILE A 262 11.19 7.64 4.08
N VAL A 263 10.94 8.25 2.91
CA VAL A 263 9.74 9.04 2.63
C VAL A 263 8.92 8.35 1.54
N TYR A 264 7.79 7.76 1.91
CA TYR A 264 6.88 7.09 0.98
C TYR A 264 5.98 8.09 0.26
N THR A 265 5.91 7.95 -1.06
CA THR A 265 5.11 8.78 -1.97
C THR A 265 4.20 7.91 -2.83
N GLY A 266 3.07 8.46 -3.26
CA GLY A 266 2.10 7.74 -4.10
C GLY A 266 2.44 7.74 -5.60
N THR A 267 3.33 8.62 -6.06
CA THR A 267 3.67 8.76 -7.48
C THR A 267 5.18 8.93 -7.69
N ARG A 268 5.65 8.57 -8.90
CA ARG A 268 7.05 8.79 -9.31
C ARG A 268 7.44 10.26 -9.19
N ARG A 269 6.58 11.14 -9.72
CA ARG A 269 6.78 12.59 -9.67
C ARG A 269 6.94 13.10 -8.23
N HIS A 270 6.10 12.67 -7.29
CA HIS A 270 6.25 13.07 -5.90
C HIS A 270 7.54 12.54 -5.28
N ALA A 271 8.03 11.36 -5.69
CA ALA A 271 9.31 10.84 -5.22
C ALA A 271 10.48 11.73 -5.66
N GLU A 272 10.48 12.13 -6.93
CA GLU A 272 11.47 13.06 -7.49
C GLU A 272 11.39 14.44 -6.83
N GLU A 273 10.19 15.05 -6.75
CA GLU A 273 9.98 16.38 -6.14
C GLU A 273 10.37 16.42 -4.64
N VAL A 274 10.14 15.34 -3.89
CA VAL A 274 10.54 15.25 -2.48
C VAL A 274 12.04 15.04 -2.35
N ALA A 275 12.65 14.22 -3.21
CA ALA A 275 14.10 14.01 -3.20
C ALA A 275 14.86 15.30 -3.54
N ASP A 276 14.40 16.03 -4.54
CA ASP A 276 14.97 17.33 -4.91
C ASP A 276 14.81 18.36 -3.78
N PHE A 277 13.62 18.44 -3.19
CA PHE A 277 13.36 19.33 -2.06
C PHE A 277 14.30 19.06 -0.89
N LEU A 278 14.49 17.79 -0.50
CA LEU A 278 15.32 17.39 0.62
C LEU A 278 16.81 17.56 0.34
N SER A 279 17.26 17.32 -0.90
CA SER A 279 18.67 17.49 -1.29
C SER A 279 19.07 18.96 -1.49
N SER A 280 18.11 19.82 -1.83
CA SER A 280 18.37 21.27 -2.02
C SER A 280 18.26 22.10 -0.73
N ALA A 281 17.84 21.51 0.37
CA ALA A 281 17.64 22.19 1.63
C ALA A 281 18.97 22.69 2.22
N GLU A 282 18.98 23.91 2.79
CA GLU A 282 20.22 24.49 3.36
C GLU A 282 20.84 23.64 4.48
N TRP A 283 20.00 22.97 5.27
CA TRP A 283 20.41 22.12 6.39
C TRP A 283 20.92 20.72 5.97
N THR A 284 20.89 20.40 4.68
CA THR A 284 21.51 19.21 4.07
C THR A 284 22.75 19.55 3.24
N ARG A 285 23.16 20.82 3.21
CA ARG A 285 24.39 21.23 2.51
C ARG A 285 25.60 20.54 3.10
N GLY A 286 26.44 19.97 2.23
CA GLY A 286 27.65 19.25 2.63
C GLY A 286 27.46 17.73 2.76
N VAL A 287 26.26 17.21 2.54
CA VAL A 287 26.03 15.77 2.40
C VAL A 287 26.35 15.36 0.98
N GLU A 288 27.44 14.64 0.81
CA GLU A 288 27.90 14.16 -0.48
C GLU A 288 27.57 12.66 -0.67
N PRO A 289 27.16 12.22 -1.88
CA PRO A 289 26.89 13.04 -3.08
C PRO A 289 25.54 13.78 -3.02
N ARG A 290 24.60 13.40 -2.17
CA ARG A 290 23.29 14.01 -1.93
C ARG A 290 22.62 13.44 -0.69
N ALA A 291 21.74 14.22 -0.04
CA ALA A 291 21.04 13.78 1.16
C ALA A 291 19.88 12.82 0.87
N CYS A 292 19.23 12.94 -0.29
CA CYS A 292 18.06 12.13 -0.65
C CYS A 292 18.10 11.72 -2.13
N ALA A 293 17.67 10.48 -2.43
CA ALA A 293 17.46 10.01 -3.78
C ALA A 293 16.01 9.57 -4.00
N ALA A 294 15.50 9.78 -5.20
CA ALA A 294 14.22 9.23 -5.62
C ALA A 294 14.36 7.75 -5.99
N TYR A 295 13.40 6.89 -5.56
CA TYR A 295 13.37 5.48 -5.92
C TYR A 295 11.96 5.07 -6.38
N HIS A 296 11.85 4.62 -7.63
CA HIS A 296 10.57 4.20 -8.20
C HIS A 296 10.76 3.25 -9.39
N GLY A 297 9.69 2.57 -9.79
CA GLY A 297 9.73 1.60 -10.89
C GLY A 297 9.96 2.19 -12.29
N GLY A 298 10.17 3.50 -12.42
CA GLY A 298 10.52 4.17 -13.68
C GLY A 298 12.03 4.31 -13.89
N LEU A 299 12.83 4.14 -12.82
CA LEU A 299 14.30 4.09 -12.90
C LEU A 299 14.75 2.78 -13.55
N ASP A 300 15.90 2.79 -14.20
CA ASP A 300 16.50 1.56 -14.70
C ASP A 300 16.96 0.64 -13.54
N MET A 301 17.37 -0.57 -13.89
CA MET A 301 17.72 -1.59 -12.89
C MET A 301 19.03 -1.27 -12.19
N GLU A 302 19.97 -0.66 -12.87
CA GLU A 302 21.28 -0.30 -12.32
C GLU A 302 21.18 0.88 -11.37
N GLU A 303 20.41 1.92 -11.75
CA GLU A 303 20.12 3.05 -10.87
C GLU A 303 19.41 2.62 -9.58
N ARG A 304 18.38 1.77 -9.70
CA ARG A 304 17.68 1.24 -8.52
C ARG A 304 18.62 0.48 -7.60
N ARG A 305 19.49 -0.35 -8.18
CA ARG A 305 20.46 -1.11 -7.42
C ARG A 305 21.47 -0.20 -6.71
N ALA A 306 22.02 0.78 -7.41
CA ALA A 306 22.98 1.72 -6.83
C ALA A 306 22.36 2.52 -5.66
N ILE A 307 21.14 3.05 -5.81
CA ILE A 307 20.45 3.78 -4.75
C ILE A 307 20.19 2.87 -3.54
N GLN A 308 19.78 1.62 -3.78
CA GLN A 308 19.54 0.67 -2.70
C GLN A 308 20.83 0.31 -1.95
N GLU A 309 21.92 0.04 -2.66
CA GLU A 309 23.22 -0.25 -2.08
C GLU A 309 23.75 0.94 -1.27
N ASP A 310 23.68 2.16 -1.82
CA ASP A 310 24.09 3.38 -1.12
C ASP A 310 23.30 3.64 0.17
N PHE A 311 21.99 3.38 0.13
CA PHE A 311 21.15 3.50 1.32
C PHE A 311 21.48 2.42 2.36
N MET A 312 21.67 1.16 1.94
CA MET A 312 22.02 0.06 2.85
C MET A 312 23.36 0.26 3.53
N GLU A 313 24.36 0.76 2.80
CA GLU A 313 25.71 1.03 3.31
C GLU A 313 25.84 2.38 4.06
N GLY A 314 24.77 3.19 4.07
CA GLY A 314 24.75 4.47 4.78
C GLY A 314 25.40 5.63 4.04
N ARG A 315 25.80 5.46 2.77
CA ARG A 315 26.29 6.56 1.92
C ARG A 315 25.17 7.53 1.54
N LEU A 316 23.95 7.01 1.42
CA LEU A 316 22.75 7.78 1.18
C LEU A 316 21.86 7.73 2.43
N PRO A 317 21.68 8.82 3.18
CA PRO A 317 20.88 8.79 4.39
C PRO A 317 19.37 8.65 4.14
N TRP A 318 18.83 9.21 3.05
CA TRP A 318 17.39 9.25 2.81
C TRP A 318 17.00 8.77 1.42
N VAL A 319 15.84 8.13 1.36
CA VAL A 319 15.22 7.73 0.10
C VAL A 319 13.77 8.23 0.08
N ALA A 320 13.41 8.97 -0.98
CA ALA A 320 12.03 9.31 -1.31
C ALA A 320 11.50 8.28 -2.32
N ALA A 321 10.54 7.47 -1.94
CA ALA A 321 10.20 6.29 -2.73
C ALA A 321 8.71 6.06 -2.92
N THR A 322 8.36 5.43 -4.04
CA THR A 322 7.07 4.75 -4.16
C THR A 322 7.12 3.40 -3.44
N ASN A 323 6.01 2.65 -3.41
CA ASN A 323 5.95 1.28 -2.90
C ASN A 323 6.96 0.31 -3.57
N ALA A 324 7.62 0.71 -4.66
CA ALA A 324 8.71 -0.04 -5.28
C ALA A 324 9.93 -0.20 -4.34
N PHE A 325 10.19 0.77 -3.45
CA PHE A 325 11.17 0.68 -2.37
C PHE A 325 10.50 0.09 -1.13
N GLY A 326 10.19 -1.17 -1.26
CA GLY A 326 9.35 -1.83 -0.28
C GLY A 326 9.96 -3.12 0.20
N MET A 327 9.28 -4.23 -0.04
CA MET A 327 9.73 -5.56 0.31
C MET A 327 11.19 -5.77 -0.18
N GLY A 328 12.09 -6.22 0.70
CA GLY A 328 13.53 -6.41 0.38
C GLY A 328 14.48 -5.40 1.00
N VAL A 329 14.02 -4.28 1.54
CA VAL A 329 14.89 -3.35 2.29
C VAL A 329 14.99 -3.80 3.74
N ASP A 330 16.16 -4.33 4.13
CA ASP A 330 16.42 -4.87 5.48
C ASP A 330 17.50 -4.07 6.23
N LYS A 331 17.41 -2.75 6.17
CA LYS A 331 18.24 -1.85 6.96
C LYS A 331 17.69 -1.77 8.40
N SER A 332 18.53 -2.11 9.37
CA SER A 332 18.11 -2.24 10.78
C SER A 332 17.93 -0.90 11.48
N ASP A 333 18.70 0.10 11.10
CA ASP A 333 18.88 1.38 11.77
C ASP A 333 18.05 2.53 11.18
N VAL A 334 16.97 2.26 10.46
CA VAL A 334 16.06 3.30 9.95
C VAL A 334 15.41 4.05 11.13
N ARG A 335 15.66 5.36 11.22
CA ARG A 335 15.22 6.21 12.35
C ARG A 335 13.89 6.91 12.11
N PHE A 336 13.51 7.10 10.85
CA PHE A 336 12.19 7.62 10.55
C PHE A 336 11.59 7.04 9.27
N VAL A 337 10.25 6.99 9.25
CA VAL A 337 9.44 6.67 8.06
C VAL A 337 8.36 7.74 7.91
N VAL A 338 8.31 8.39 6.77
CA VAL A 338 7.31 9.41 6.47
C VAL A 338 6.40 8.96 5.34
N HIS A 339 5.09 9.12 5.49
CA HIS A 339 4.12 9.01 4.41
C HIS A 339 3.78 10.42 3.91
N TRP A 340 4.36 10.80 2.79
CA TRP A 340 4.04 12.03 2.09
C TRP A 340 2.63 11.98 1.49
N ASP A 341 2.29 10.85 0.88
CA ASP A 341 0.96 10.57 0.37
C ASP A 341 0.26 9.51 1.23
N MET A 342 -1.06 9.47 1.11
CA MET A 342 -1.90 8.52 1.83
C MET A 342 -1.60 7.09 1.36
N PRO A 343 -1.31 6.14 2.26
CA PRO A 343 -1.19 4.73 1.91
C PRO A 343 -2.55 4.15 1.51
N GLY A 344 -2.53 3.08 0.70
CA GLY A 344 -3.75 2.44 0.18
C GLY A 344 -4.54 1.64 1.22
N SER A 345 -3.88 1.17 2.28
CA SER A 345 -4.48 0.37 3.34
C SER A 345 -3.70 0.50 4.65
N ILE A 346 -4.30 0.05 5.76
CA ILE A 346 -3.62 -0.03 7.08
C ILE A 346 -2.50 -1.06 7.05
N GLU A 347 -2.68 -2.15 6.32
CA GLU A 347 -1.67 -3.20 6.13
C GLU A 347 -0.43 -2.65 5.42
N ALA A 348 -0.60 -1.91 4.32
CA ALA A 348 0.49 -1.25 3.61
C ALA A 348 1.19 -0.23 4.53
N TYR A 349 0.41 0.63 5.21
CA TYR A 349 0.95 1.57 6.20
C TYR A 349 1.80 0.87 7.25
N TYR A 350 1.28 -0.21 7.85
CA TYR A 350 1.97 -0.94 8.91
C TYR A 350 3.25 -1.63 8.40
N GLN A 351 3.21 -2.20 7.20
CA GLN A 351 4.37 -2.82 6.56
C GLN A 351 5.48 -1.79 6.30
N GLU A 352 5.11 -0.58 5.86
CA GLU A 352 6.03 0.51 5.55
C GLU A 352 6.62 1.13 6.82
N VAL A 353 5.82 1.47 7.84
CA VAL A 353 6.34 1.95 9.12
C VAL A 353 7.15 0.88 9.86
N GLY A 354 6.84 -0.40 9.63
CA GLY A 354 7.55 -1.54 10.20
C GLY A 354 9.02 -1.66 9.78
N ARG A 355 9.48 -0.86 8.79
CA ARG A 355 10.89 -0.76 8.41
C ARG A 355 11.72 0.03 9.40
N GLY A 356 11.08 0.93 10.15
CA GLY A 356 11.72 1.71 11.20
C GLY A 356 12.18 0.85 12.37
N GLY A 357 13.38 1.13 12.90
CA GLY A 357 13.88 0.59 14.17
C GLY A 357 13.86 -0.92 14.29
N ARG A 358 14.33 -1.66 13.29
CA ARG A 358 14.43 -3.13 13.36
C ARG A 358 15.46 -3.61 14.38
N ASP A 359 16.40 -2.78 14.72
CA ASP A 359 17.37 -2.95 15.81
C ASP A 359 16.76 -2.79 17.21
N GLY A 360 15.48 -2.46 17.32
CA GLY A 360 14.78 -2.19 18.57
C GLY A 360 14.90 -0.73 19.05
N ALA A 361 15.75 0.07 18.45
CA ALA A 361 15.85 1.49 18.77
C ALA A 361 14.61 2.26 18.28
N ARG A 362 14.36 3.41 18.92
CA ARG A 362 13.21 4.27 18.60
C ARG A 362 13.27 4.73 17.15
N ALA A 363 12.13 4.61 16.44
CA ALA A 363 11.92 5.19 15.13
C ALA A 363 10.63 6.01 15.12
N GLU A 364 10.65 7.12 14.39
CA GLU A 364 9.51 8.03 14.30
C GLU A 364 8.81 7.87 12.97
N CYS A 365 7.49 7.75 13.02
CA CYS A 365 6.67 7.54 11.85
C CYS A 365 5.68 8.69 11.70
N LEU A 366 5.80 9.46 10.61
CA LEU A 366 4.93 10.59 10.31
C LEU A 366 4.02 10.29 9.12
N PHE A 367 2.73 10.45 9.30
CA PHE A 367 1.76 10.44 8.21
C PHE A 367 1.23 11.85 7.94
N LEU A 368 1.55 12.43 6.79
CA LEU A 368 1.06 13.74 6.33
C LEU A 368 -0.32 13.56 5.67
N PHE A 369 -1.37 13.61 6.48
CA PHE A 369 -2.74 13.39 6.04
C PHE A 369 -3.32 14.59 5.31
N ASN A 370 -3.79 14.36 4.08
CA ASN A 370 -4.55 15.29 3.27
C ASN A 370 -5.82 14.62 2.74
N GLU A 371 -6.99 15.23 2.92
CA GLU A 371 -8.27 14.74 2.40
C GLU A 371 -8.25 14.55 0.87
N SER A 372 -7.51 15.37 0.12
CA SER A 372 -7.39 15.23 -1.34
C SER A 372 -6.58 14.00 -1.77
N GLY A 373 -5.76 13.44 -0.89
CA GLY A 373 -5.01 12.21 -1.14
C GLY A 373 -5.92 11.00 -1.41
N ARG A 374 -7.18 11.06 -0.96
CA ARG A 374 -8.22 10.08 -1.29
C ARG A 374 -8.36 9.87 -2.80
N ARG A 375 -8.35 10.96 -3.58
CA ARG A 375 -8.54 10.89 -5.05
C ARG A 375 -7.44 10.09 -5.74
N LEU A 376 -6.21 10.22 -5.26
CA LEU A 376 -5.08 9.47 -5.79
C LEU A 376 -5.27 7.96 -5.56
N GLN A 377 -5.72 7.56 -4.37
CA GLN A 377 -5.96 6.16 -4.06
C GLN A 377 -7.19 5.62 -4.82
N GLU A 378 -8.27 6.40 -4.94
CA GLU A 378 -9.42 6.04 -5.76
C GLU A 378 -9.02 5.83 -7.23
N PHE A 379 -8.16 6.68 -7.77
CA PHE A 379 -7.61 6.53 -9.12
C PHE A 379 -6.86 5.20 -9.30
N PHE A 380 -6.04 4.79 -8.34
CA PHE A 380 -5.37 3.49 -8.39
C PHE A 380 -6.34 2.31 -8.23
N ILE A 381 -7.32 2.43 -7.33
CA ILE A 381 -8.35 1.40 -7.14
C ILE A 381 -9.17 1.21 -8.43
N GLU A 382 -9.58 2.29 -9.06
CA GLU A 382 -10.31 2.26 -10.32
C GLU A 382 -9.45 1.67 -11.44
N GLY A 383 -8.18 2.08 -11.53
CA GLY A 383 -7.22 1.56 -12.49
C GLY A 383 -6.99 0.05 -12.36
N SER A 384 -7.00 -0.48 -11.14
CA SER A 384 -6.79 -1.91 -10.85
C SER A 384 -8.07 -2.76 -10.98
N ASN A 385 -9.25 -2.13 -10.99
CA ASN A 385 -10.55 -2.79 -11.02
C ASN A 385 -11.43 -2.22 -12.16
N PRO A 386 -11.09 -2.46 -13.44
CA PRO A 386 -11.83 -1.97 -14.57
C PRO A 386 -13.26 -2.50 -14.58
N THR A 387 -14.19 -1.69 -15.11
CA THR A 387 -15.60 -2.11 -15.24
C THR A 387 -15.80 -3.05 -16.43
N ARG A 388 -16.89 -3.79 -16.45
CA ARG A 388 -17.23 -4.72 -17.54
C ARG A 388 -17.16 -4.05 -18.93
N PRO A 389 -17.78 -2.89 -19.19
CA PRO A 389 -17.70 -2.25 -20.51
C PRO A 389 -16.25 -1.91 -20.93
N VAL A 390 -15.37 -1.57 -19.98
CA VAL A 390 -13.96 -1.27 -20.28
C VAL A 390 -13.20 -2.54 -20.67
N ILE A 391 -13.43 -3.67 -19.98
CA ILE A 391 -12.78 -4.94 -20.29
C ILE A 391 -13.20 -5.42 -21.68
N GLU A 392 -14.50 -5.36 -21.99
CA GLU A 392 -15.05 -5.73 -23.30
C GLU A 392 -14.47 -4.81 -24.41
N ALA A 393 -14.40 -3.50 -24.17
CA ALA A 393 -13.83 -2.56 -25.12
C ALA A 393 -12.32 -2.79 -25.38
N VAL A 394 -11.55 -3.21 -24.36
CA VAL A 394 -10.14 -3.58 -24.54
C VAL A 394 -10.03 -4.84 -25.40
N GLN A 395 -10.86 -5.85 -25.19
CA GLN A 395 -10.88 -7.06 -26.00
C GLN A 395 -11.23 -6.75 -27.47
N GLU A 396 -12.31 -6.00 -27.70
CA GLU A 396 -12.72 -5.56 -29.03
C GLU A 396 -11.63 -4.74 -29.73
N PHE A 397 -10.98 -3.81 -29.01
CA PHE A 397 -9.87 -3.03 -29.54
C PHE A 397 -8.70 -3.90 -29.99
N LEU A 398 -8.28 -4.90 -29.19
CA LEU A 398 -7.19 -5.80 -29.56
C LEU A 398 -7.53 -6.62 -30.81
N HIS A 399 -8.75 -7.11 -30.92
CA HIS A 399 -9.22 -7.83 -32.14
C HIS A 399 -9.31 -6.91 -33.36
N ALA A 400 -9.72 -5.64 -33.19
CA ALA A 400 -9.85 -4.66 -34.26
C ALA A 400 -8.51 -4.24 -34.89
N LEU A 401 -7.37 -4.49 -34.22
CA LEU A 401 -6.03 -4.25 -34.80
C LEU A 401 -5.74 -5.16 -36.00
N GLY A 402 -6.42 -6.32 -36.13
CA GLY A 402 -6.23 -7.26 -37.23
C GLY A 402 -4.86 -7.97 -37.24
N GLU A 403 -4.07 -7.80 -36.17
CA GLU A 403 -2.76 -8.41 -35.99
C GLU A 403 -2.87 -9.61 -35.02
N ASN A 404 -2.33 -10.78 -35.36
CA ASN A 404 -2.31 -11.94 -34.46
C ASN A 404 -1.11 -12.86 -34.77
N PRO A 405 -0.06 -12.93 -33.95
CA PRO A 405 0.11 -12.21 -32.68
C PRO A 405 0.32 -10.70 -32.83
N ILE A 406 -0.07 -9.92 -31.80
CA ILE A 406 0.14 -8.47 -31.73
C ILE A 406 1.55 -8.20 -31.16
N PHE A 407 2.45 -7.70 -32.00
CA PHE A 407 3.82 -7.34 -31.61
C PHE A 407 3.96 -5.86 -31.30
N ARG A 408 3.22 -5.39 -30.30
CA ARG A 408 3.29 -4.00 -29.83
C ARG A 408 3.49 -3.95 -28.33
N SER A 409 4.24 -2.95 -27.86
CA SER A 409 4.39 -2.77 -26.42
C SER A 409 3.06 -2.39 -25.76
N LEU A 410 2.86 -2.82 -24.53
CA LEU A 410 1.66 -2.43 -23.77
C LEU A 410 1.54 -0.90 -23.65
N VAL A 411 2.65 -0.15 -23.64
CA VAL A 411 2.65 1.33 -23.62
C VAL A 411 2.10 1.90 -24.94
N GLU A 412 2.48 1.29 -26.06
CA GLU A 412 1.99 1.70 -27.37
C GLU A 412 0.50 1.38 -27.52
N LEU A 413 0.09 0.18 -27.14
CA LEU A 413 -1.30 -0.24 -27.16
C LEU A 413 -2.18 0.61 -26.24
N GLU A 414 -1.69 0.98 -25.07
CA GLU A 414 -2.36 1.88 -24.11
C GLU A 414 -2.63 3.25 -24.75
N ARG A 415 -1.62 3.83 -25.43
CA ARG A 415 -1.79 5.12 -26.12
C ARG A 415 -2.80 5.05 -27.28
N LEU A 416 -2.80 3.95 -28.04
CA LEU A 416 -3.76 3.76 -29.14
C LEU A 416 -5.18 3.56 -28.60
N PHE A 417 -5.32 2.83 -27.49
CA PHE A 417 -6.58 2.61 -26.83
C PHE A 417 -7.18 3.90 -26.25
N GLU A 418 -6.37 4.74 -25.60
CA GLU A 418 -6.81 6.03 -25.05
C GLU A 418 -7.48 6.91 -26.11
N GLY A 419 -6.96 6.89 -27.34
CA GLY A 419 -7.53 7.64 -28.47
C GLY A 419 -8.89 7.14 -28.93
N SER A 420 -9.20 5.86 -28.72
CA SER A 420 -10.41 5.21 -29.24
C SER A 420 -11.59 5.15 -28.26
N VAL A 421 -11.33 5.17 -26.94
CA VAL A 421 -12.37 4.92 -25.91
C VAL A 421 -12.42 5.97 -24.79
N SER A 422 -11.99 7.19 -25.06
CA SER A 422 -12.00 8.30 -24.09
C SER A 422 -13.36 8.56 -23.40
N HIS A 423 -14.46 8.09 -23.99
CA HIS A 423 -15.81 8.19 -23.44
C HIS A 423 -16.14 7.17 -22.34
N LEU A 424 -15.39 6.08 -22.22
CA LEU A 424 -15.63 5.02 -21.22
C LEU A 424 -14.79 5.22 -19.96
N THR A 425 -13.58 5.74 -20.11
CA THR A 425 -12.66 5.96 -18.98
C THR A 425 -11.62 7.02 -19.33
N SER A 426 -11.20 7.78 -18.31
CA SER A 426 -10.05 8.68 -18.37
C SER A 426 -8.84 8.13 -17.58
N ASN A 427 -8.92 6.90 -17.06
CA ASN A 427 -7.86 6.29 -16.26
C ASN A 427 -7.03 5.33 -17.14
N PRO A 428 -5.78 5.68 -17.50
CA PRO A 428 -4.94 4.87 -18.38
C PRO A 428 -4.60 3.50 -17.79
N LEU A 429 -4.55 3.36 -16.47
CA LEU A 429 -4.18 2.11 -15.79
C LEU A 429 -5.16 0.95 -16.09
N VAL A 430 -6.41 1.25 -16.49
CA VAL A 430 -7.43 0.23 -16.76
C VAL A 430 -7.06 -0.67 -17.95
N PHE A 431 -6.31 -0.16 -18.94
CA PHE A 431 -5.91 -0.96 -20.09
C PHE A 431 -5.08 -2.17 -19.68
N ARG A 432 -3.97 -1.93 -18.95
CA ARG A 432 -3.07 -2.99 -18.48
C ARG A 432 -3.78 -3.98 -17.55
N SER A 433 -4.63 -3.45 -16.68
CA SER A 433 -5.42 -4.29 -15.77
C SER A 433 -6.42 -5.15 -16.54
N SER A 434 -7.07 -4.62 -17.59
CA SER A 434 -7.98 -5.36 -18.45
C SER A 434 -7.24 -6.45 -19.23
N VAL A 435 -6.08 -6.16 -19.82
CA VAL A 435 -5.24 -7.17 -20.49
C VAL A 435 -4.89 -8.32 -19.54
N ALA A 436 -4.48 -8.01 -18.30
CA ALA A 436 -4.18 -9.04 -17.31
C ALA A 436 -5.42 -9.84 -16.85
N ILE A 437 -6.62 -9.25 -16.88
CA ILE A 437 -7.87 -9.93 -16.58
C ILE A 437 -8.26 -10.85 -17.74
N LEU A 438 -8.17 -10.37 -18.98
CA LEU A 438 -8.45 -11.13 -20.18
C LEU A 438 -7.52 -12.33 -20.34
N GLU A 439 -6.22 -12.16 -20.03
CA GLU A 439 -5.26 -13.28 -20.02
C GLU A 439 -5.67 -14.37 -19.02
N ARG A 440 -6.07 -13.98 -17.82
CA ARG A 440 -6.53 -14.92 -16.78
C ARG A 440 -7.84 -15.63 -17.17
N ALA A 441 -8.70 -14.96 -17.92
CA ALA A 441 -9.94 -15.52 -18.45
C ALA A 441 -9.71 -16.39 -19.68
N GLY A 442 -8.45 -16.55 -20.17
CA GLY A 442 -8.12 -17.29 -21.38
C GLY A 442 -8.57 -16.63 -22.69
N ALA A 443 -8.97 -15.35 -22.62
CA ALA A 443 -9.39 -14.58 -23.79
C ALA A 443 -8.21 -14.02 -24.61
N LEU A 444 -7.02 -14.10 -24.07
CA LEU A 444 -5.74 -13.83 -24.74
C LEU A 444 -4.61 -14.56 -24.03
N GLU A 445 -3.48 -14.72 -24.70
CA GLU A 445 -2.24 -15.26 -24.15
C GLU A 445 -1.12 -14.26 -24.36
N ARG A 446 -0.35 -13.95 -23.30
CA ARG A 446 0.87 -13.19 -23.44
C ARG A 446 2.03 -14.14 -23.66
N LEU A 447 2.66 -14.00 -24.81
CA LEU A 447 3.87 -14.73 -25.14
C LEU A 447 5.06 -13.96 -24.57
N ASP A 448 5.67 -14.49 -23.50
CA ASP A 448 6.86 -13.88 -22.89
C ASP A 448 8.06 -14.00 -23.83
N HIS A 449 8.35 -12.92 -24.54
CA HIS A 449 9.63 -12.76 -25.24
C HIS A 449 10.58 -11.92 -24.37
N SER A 450 11.11 -12.57 -23.35
CA SER A 450 12.28 -12.04 -22.65
C SER A 450 13.50 -12.34 -23.53
N GLN A 451 14.28 -11.32 -23.87
CA GLN A 451 15.63 -11.44 -24.41
C GLN A 451 15.79 -11.60 -25.93
N ASN A 452 15.39 -10.64 -26.75
CA ASN A 452 15.93 -10.55 -28.13
C ASN A 452 16.02 -11.89 -28.90
N LEU A 453 15.20 -12.89 -28.46
CA LEU A 453 15.11 -14.22 -29.06
C LEU A 453 13.90 -14.30 -29.99
N ALA A 454 14.07 -14.89 -31.13
CA ALA A 454 12.96 -15.28 -32.00
C ALA A 454 12.45 -16.66 -31.59
N GLU A 455 11.17 -16.92 -31.72
CA GLU A 455 10.60 -18.26 -31.60
C GLU A 455 10.34 -18.81 -32.98
N VAL A 456 10.75 -20.06 -33.19
CA VAL A 456 10.55 -20.79 -34.44
C VAL A 456 9.94 -22.16 -34.14
N ALA A 457 8.92 -22.55 -34.90
CA ALA A 457 8.33 -23.88 -34.83
C ALA A 457 8.10 -24.45 -36.25
N PRO A 458 8.24 -25.74 -36.47
CA PRO A 458 7.96 -26.34 -37.79
C PRO A 458 6.42 -26.35 -38.00
N CYS A 459 5.98 -25.96 -39.21
CA CYS A 459 4.58 -26.07 -39.66
C CYS A 459 4.40 -27.11 -40.75
N GLY A 460 5.51 -27.61 -41.32
CA GLY A 460 5.53 -28.60 -42.39
C GLY A 460 6.93 -29.21 -42.53
N LEU A 461 7.10 -30.08 -43.51
CA LEU A 461 8.44 -30.64 -43.88
C LEU A 461 9.26 -29.51 -44.53
N LEU A 462 10.39 -29.19 -43.93
CA LEU A 462 11.35 -28.26 -44.53
C LEU A 462 11.87 -28.91 -45.85
N PRO A 463 11.84 -28.21 -47.00
CA PRO A 463 12.41 -28.73 -48.22
C PRO A 463 13.90 -29.08 -48.02
N LEU A 464 14.34 -30.13 -48.67
CA LEU A 464 15.78 -30.49 -48.65
C LEU A 464 16.61 -29.34 -49.23
N ALA A 465 17.75 -29.02 -48.59
CA ALA A 465 18.62 -27.91 -48.95
C ALA A 465 19.13 -27.89 -50.41
N ASP A 466 19.02 -29.02 -51.11
CA ASP A 466 19.49 -29.20 -52.47
C ASP A 466 18.59 -28.59 -53.59
N ASP A 467 17.38 -28.25 -53.31
CA ASP A 467 16.43 -27.72 -54.30
C ASP A 467 16.53 -26.19 -54.55
N ILE A 468 17.55 -25.49 -53.97
CA ILE A 468 17.66 -24.05 -54.02
C ILE A 468 18.86 -23.58 -54.88
N HIS A 469 18.60 -23.08 -56.09
CA HIS A 469 19.63 -22.79 -57.11
C HIS A 469 19.90 -21.30 -57.44
N SER A 470 20.13 -20.43 -56.51
CA SER A 470 20.51 -19.02 -56.77
C SER A 470 21.45 -18.44 -55.71
N ASP A 471 22.18 -17.32 -56.00
CA ASP A 471 23.12 -16.69 -55.01
C ASP A 471 22.40 -16.18 -53.74
N ARG A 472 21.14 -15.81 -53.83
CA ARG A 472 20.26 -15.66 -52.70
C ARG A 472 19.95 -16.99 -51.96
N ALA A 473 20.09 -18.07 -52.65
CA ALA A 473 19.92 -19.45 -52.19
C ALA A 473 20.94 -19.85 -51.13
N ARG A 474 22.17 -19.37 -51.18
CA ARG A 474 23.20 -19.72 -50.16
C ARG A 474 22.83 -19.24 -48.77
N LEU A 475 22.27 -18.00 -48.68
CA LEU A 475 21.81 -17.41 -47.44
C LEU A 475 20.58 -18.16 -46.89
N LYS A 476 19.62 -18.46 -47.77
CA LYS A 476 18.42 -19.21 -47.42
C LYS A 476 18.75 -20.65 -46.95
N ARG A 477 19.72 -21.26 -47.61
CA ARG A 477 20.25 -22.62 -47.31
C ARG A 477 20.87 -22.67 -45.90
N ALA A 478 21.75 -21.72 -45.54
CA ALA A 478 22.38 -21.67 -44.23
C ALA A 478 21.33 -21.53 -43.08
N VAL A 479 20.31 -20.73 -43.29
CA VAL A 479 19.21 -20.57 -42.30
C VAL A 479 18.35 -21.84 -42.23
N HIS A 480 18.08 -22.51 -43.37
CA HIS A 480 17.40 -23.83 -43.40
C HIS A 480 18.15 -24.92 -42.64
N GLU A 481 19.47 -25.04 -42.87
CA GLU A 481 20.30 -26.00 -42.17
C GLU A 481 20.36 -25.76 -40.67
N ALA A 482 20.44 -24.47 -40.27
CA ALA A 482 20.38 -24.07 -38.87
C ALA A 482 19.02 -24.42 -38.23
N LEU A 483 17.89 -24.18 -38.94
CA LEU A 483 16.54 -24.54 -38.47
C LEU A 483 16.39 -26.06 -38.35
N ALA A 484 16.87 -26.86 -39.34
CA ALA A 484 16.80 -28.30 -39.28
C ALA A 484 17.55 -28.87 -38.07
N LEU A 485 18.71 -28.29 -37.73
CA LEU A 485 19.47 -28.66 -36.52
C LEU A 485 18.74 -28.30 -35.23
N VAL A 486 18.09 -27.16 -35.21
CA VAL A 486 17.28 -26.73 -34.05
C VAL A 486 16.10 -27.67 -33.85
N PHE A 487 15.32 -27.93 -34.90
CA PHE A 487 14.13 -28.79 -34.81
C PHE A 487 14.50 -30.27 -34.53
N ALA A 488 15.63 -30.77 -35.02
CA ALA A 488 16.14 -32.07 -34.63
C ALA A 488 16.48 -32.16 -33.13
N ARG A 489 17.00 -31.08 -32.54
CA ARG A 489 17.32 -31.02 -31.08
C ARG A 489 16.09 -30.87 -30.20
N THR A 490 15.03 -30.23 -30.69
CA THR A 490 13.79 -29.98 -29.95
C THR A 490 12.68 -30.97 -30.26
N GLU A 491 12.99 -32.05 -31.01
CA GLU A 491 12.04 -33.09 -31.44
C GLU A 491 10.80 -32.53 -32.14
N GLY A 492 10.95 -31.37 -32.82
CA GLY A 492 9.86 -30.67 -33.50
C GLY A 492 9.05 -29.72 -32.61
N GLU A 493 9.39 -29.57 -31.35
CA GLU A 493 8.78 -28.57 -30.48
C GLU A 493 9.26 -27.14 -30.80
N PRO A 494 8.50 -26.09 -30.47
CA PRO A 494 8.92 -24.70 -30.64
C PRO A 494 10.26 -24.41 -29.95
N ALA A 495 11.13 -23.68 -30.62
CA ALA A 495 12.47 -23.36 -30.15
C ALA A 495 12.73 -21.86 -30.16
N SER A 496 13.43 -21.37 -29.13
CA SER A 496 13.90 -19.99 -29.09
C SER A 496 15.30 -19.89 -29.69
N ILE A 497 15.50 -18.97 -30.64
CA ILE A 497 16.76 -18.71 -31.32
C ILE A 497 17.21 -17.27 -31.16
N SER A 498 18.52 -17.05 -30.96
CA SER A 498 19.09 -15.71 -30.96
C SER A 498 19.47 -15.30 -32.39
N VAL A 499 18.79 -14.34 -32.95
CA VAL A 499 19.10 -13.80 -34.28
C VAL A 499 20.49 -13.18 -34.30
N GLU A 500 20.91 -12.51 -33.25
CA GLU A 500 22.24 -11.93 -33.11
C GLU A 500 23.34 -13.01 -33.09
N ARG A 501 23.11 -14.13 -32.38
CA ARG A 501 24.05 -15.28 -32.40
C ARG A 501 24.10 -15.91 -33.77
N TRP A 502 22.96 -16.13 -34.40
CA TRP A 502 22.91 -16.68 -35.78
C TRP A 502 23.57 -15.77 -36.80
N ALA A 503 23.44 -14.43 -36.61
CA ALA A 503 24.13 -13.46 -37.46
C ALA A 503 25.65 -13.63 -37.42
N ARG A 504 26.22 -13.90 -36.23
CA ARG A 504 27.64 -14.17 -36.04
C ARG A 504 28.03 -15.56 -36.55
N ASP A 505 27.27 -16.59 -36.19
CA ASP A 505 27.62 -18.00 -36.53
C ASP A 505 27.45 -18.28 -38.01
N LEU A 506 26.54 -17.62 -38.71
CA LEU A 506 26.29 -17.78 -40.17
C LEU A 506 26.97 -16.70 -41.03
N GLU A 507 27.73 -15.80 -40.42
CA GLU A 507 28.36 -14.64 -41.10
C GLU A 507 27.37 -13.80 -41.94
N MET A 508 26.15 -13.59 -41.39
CA MET A 508 25.04 -12.85 -42.01
C MET A 508 24.66 -11.64 -41.21
N SER A 509 24.02 -10.63 -41.86
CA SER A 509 23.37 -9.56 -41.11
C SER A 509 22.07 -10.06 -40.43
N GLU A 510 21.73 -9.50 -39.24
CA GLU A 510 20.49 -9.82 -38.57
C GLU A 510 19.26 -9.58 -39.47
N ASP A 511 19.27 -8.50 -40.27
CA ASP A 511 18.18 -8.20 -41.21
C ASP A 511 18.00 -9.24 -42.29
N SER A 512 19.10 -9.89 -42.72
CA SER A 512 19.02 -10.95 -43.71
C SER A 512 18.42 -12.22 -43.11
N ILE A 513 18.77 -12.56 -41.87
CA ILE A 513 18.19 -13.70 -41.16
C ILE A 513 16.72 -13.46 -40.89
N ARG A 514 16.36 -12.29 -40.37
CA ARG A 514 14.95 -11.92 -40.10
C ARG A 514 14.09 -11.99 -41.36
N ARG A 515 14.56 -11.44 -42.47
CA ARG A 515 13.87 -11.54 -43.78
C ARG A 515 13.70 -12.96 -44.25
N THR A 516 14.69 -13.79 -44.11
CA THR A 516 14.64 -15.20 -44.51
C THR A 516 13.65 -15.99 -43.65
N LEU A 517 13.68 -15.79 -42.33
CA LEU A 517 12.71 -16.42 -41.41
C LEU A 517 11.28 -15.96 -41.69
N SER A 518 11.04 -14.66 -41.94
CA SER A 518 9.70 -14.16 -42.31
C SER A 518 9.22 -14.77 -43.63
N GLN A 519 10.12 -14.88 -44.63
CA GLN A 519 9.78 -15.49 -45.91
C GLN A 519 9.42 -16.98 -45.77
N LEU A 520 10.13 -17.74 -44.93
CA LEU A 520 9.80 -19.14 -44.64
C LEU A 520 8.47 -19.27 -43.89
N ALA A 521 8.13 -18.30 -43.07
CA ALA A 521 6.83 -18.25 -42.41
C ALA A 521 5.71 -17.93 -43.37
N ASP A 522 5.90 -16.98 -44.32
CA ASP A 522 4.94 -16.65 -45.39
C ASP A 522 4.71 -17.83 -46.31
N GLU A 523 5.74 -18.64 -46.55
CA GLU A 523 5.67 -19.89 -47.32
C GLU A 523 4.99 -21.03 -46.52
N GLY A 524 4.60 -20.81 -45.25
CA GLY A 524 3.93 -21.79 -44.37
C GLY A 524 4.82 -22.92 -43.89
N LEU A 525 6.15 -22.83 -44.04
CA LEU A 525 7.10 -23.87 -43.68
C LEU A 525 7.43 -23.86 -42.19
N ILE A 526 7.46 -22.69 -41.58
CA ILE A 526 7.69 -22.48 -40.17
C ILE A 526 6.69 -21.50 -39.60
N ARG A 527 6.45 -21.57 -38.30
CA ARG A 527 5.91 -20.46 -37.51
C ARG A 527 7.11 -19.66 -37.02
N TYR A 528 7.15 -18.38 -37.33
CA TYR A 528 8.20 -17.46 -36.91
C TYR A 528 7.64 -16.31 -36.12
N VAL A 529 8.14 -16.12 -34.91
CA VAL A 529 7.84 -15.00 -34.06
C VAL A 529 9.13 -14.16 -33.92
N PRO A 530 9.18 -12.94 -34.47
CA PRO A 530 10.39 -12.12 -34.46
C PRO A 530 10.81 -11.73 -33.04
N PRO A 531 12.11 -11.43 -32.83
CA PRO A 531 12.60 -10.93 -31.56
C PRO A 531 11.90 -9.61 -31.25
N PHE A 532 11.26 -9.54 -30.09
CA PHE A 532 10.55 -8.38 -29.63
C PHE A 532 10.90 -8.10 -28.15
N ARG A 533 11.20 -6.87 -27.81
CA ARG A 533 11.38 -6.46 -26.42
C ARG A 533 10.00 -6.18 -25.81
N GLY A 534 9.37 -7.20 -25.26
CA GLY A 534 8.04 -7.10 -24.63
C GLY A 534 7.28 -8.42 -24.68
N SER A 535 6.05 -8.43 -24.21
CA SER A 535 5.15 -9.60 -24.35
C SER A 535 4.29 -9.41 -25.59
N ALA A 536 4.38 -10.30 -26.59
CA ALA A 536 3.41 -10.34 -27.68
C ALA A 536 2.05 -10.84 -27.16
N ILE A 537 0.95 -10.37 -27.75
CA ILE A 537 -0.40 -10.80 -27.38
C ILE A 537 -0.92 -11.71 -28.49
N LEU A 538 -1.19 -12.97 -28.13
CA LEU A 538 -1.88 -13.94 -28.99
C LEU A 538 -3.37 -13.93 -28.66
N LEU A 539 -4.22 -13.74 -29.67
CA LEU A 539 -5.66 -13.76 -29.55
C LEU A 539 -6.23 -15.11 -30.03
N PRO A 540 -7.29 -15.65 -29.41
CA PRO A 540 -8.04 -16.76 -29.98
C PRO A 540 -8.65 -16.31 -31.31
N GLY A 541 -8.83 -17.25 -32.24
CA GLY A 541 -9.32 -16.97 -33.62
C GLY A 541 -10.75 -16.42 -33.70
N VAL A 542 -11.52 -16.55 -32.63
CA VAL A 542 -12.92 -16.09 -32.54
C VAL A 542 -13.06 -15.15 -31.36
N LEU A 543 -13.69 -13.99 -31.59
CA LEU A 543 -14.05 -13.05 -30.52
C LEU A 543 -15.27 -13.62 -29.77
N GLU A 544 -15.00 -14.18 -28.58
CA GLU A 544 -16.03 -14.62 -27.65
C GLU A 544 -16.04 -13.71 -26.41
N PRO A 545 -17.22 -13.53 -25.78
CA PRO A 545 -17.27 -12.81 -24.50
C PRO A 545 -16.33 -13.48 -23.49
N PRO A 546 -15.47 -12.69 -22.80
CA PRO A 546 -14.51 -13.27 -21.90
C PRO A 546 -15.21 -13.88 -20.67
N ALA A 547 -14.76 -15.06 -20.25
CA ALA A 547 -15.25 -15.73 -19.04
C ALA A 547 -14.75 -15.03 -17.76
N VAL A 548 -15.08 -13.74 -17.61
CA VAL A 548 -14.69 -12.89 -16.48
C VAL A 548 -15.79 -12.87 -15.43
N ASP A 549 -15.45 -13.22 -14.20
CA ASP A 549 -16.37 -13.08 -13.07
C ASP A 549 -16.40 -11.61 -12.60
N HIS A 550 -17.37 -10.87 -13.13
CA HIS A 550 -17.57 -9.46 -12.82
C HIS A 550 -18.05 -9.20 -11.39
N GLU A 551 -18.69 -10.20 -10.74
CA GLU A 551 -19.10 -10.07 -9.33
C GLU A 551 -17.88 -10.08 -8.41
N VAL A 552 -16.92 -10.97 -8.69
CA VAL A 552 -15.63 -11.02 -7.97
C VAL A 552 -14.86 -9.70 -8.13
N LEU A 553 -14.80 -9.13 -9.35
CA LEU A 553 -14.14 -7.84 -9.58
C LEU A 553 -14.84 -6.69 -8.82
N ALA A 554 -16.16 -6.66 -8.86
CA ALA A 554 -16.93 -5.66 -8.13
C ALA A 554 -16.78 -5.80 -6.60
N ALA A 555 -16.71 -7.03 -6.10
CA ALA A 555 -16.43 -7.31 -4.69
C ALA A 555 -15.01 -6.85 -4.30
N ARG A 556 -14.01 -7.09 -5.14
CA ARG A 556 -12.64 -6.61 -4.94
C ARG A 556 -12.59 -5.09 -4.86
N ARG A 557 -13.20 -4.38 -5.82
CA ARG A 557 -13.28 -2.90 -5.80
C ARG A 557 -13.93 -2.37 -4.52
N ARG A 558 -15.02 -3.00 -4.07
CA ARG A 558 -15.68 -2.58 -2.80
C ARG A 558 -14.74 -2.70 -1.61
N ARG A 559 -13.98 -3.79 -1.52
CA ARG A 559 -13.02 -4.02 -0.43
C ARG A 559 -11.86 -3.02 -0.46
N ASP A 560 -11.30 -2.75 -1.64
CA ASP A 560 -10.21 -1.77 -1.75
C ASP A 560 -10.67 -0.38 -1.30
N LEU A 561 -11.90 0.01 -1.64
CA LEU A 561 -12.52 1.23 -1.12
C LEU A 561 -12.75 1.17 0.40
N GLU A 562 -13.16 0.05 0.96
CA GLU A 562 -13.32 -0.15 2.41
C GLU A 562 -11.99 -0.05 3.15
N ARG A 563 -10.91 -0.61 2.59
CA ARG A 563 -9.54 -0.44 3.12
C ARG A 563 -9.11 1.01 3.15
N LEU A 564 -9.35 1.74 2.07
CA LEU A 564 -9.07 3.18 2.01
C LEU A 564 -9.85 3.97 3.08
N GLU A 565 -11.13 3.65 3.29
CA GLU A 565 -11.92 4.26 4.35
C GLU A 565 -11.34 3.99 5.75
N LYS A 566 -10.81 2.79 6.00
CA LYS A 566 -10.12 2.45 7.26
C LYS A 566 -8.88 3.32 7.49
N VAL A 567 -8.05 3.57 6.46
CA VAL A 567 -6.91 4.50 6.55
C VAL A 567 -7.36 5.91 6.89
N ILE A 568 -8.41 6.40 6.22
CA ILE A 568 -8.96 7.73 6.46
C ILE A 568 -9.51 7.83 7.90
N ALA A 569 -10.22 6.80 8.35
CA ALA A 569 -10.73 6.71 9.72
C ALA A 569 -9.58 6.71 10.75
N TYR A 570 -8.52 5.94 10.49
CA TYR A 570 -7.29 5.94 11.30
C TYR A 570 -6.66 7.33 11.39
N ALA A 571 -6.48 8.00 10.24
CA ALA A 571 -5.87 9.33 10.21
C ALA A 571 -6.70 10.38 10.97
N ARG A 572 -8.01 10.27 10.91
CA ARG A 572 -8.96 11.17 11.62
C ARG A 572 -9.17 10.82 13.08
N SER A 573 -8.89 9.58 13.48
CA SER A 573 -9.11 9.08 14.84
C SER A 573 -8.34 9.90 15.87
N ARG A 574 -8.93 10.07 17.03
CA ARG A 574 -8.29 10.62 18.23
C ARG A 574 -7.86 9.55 19.24
N SER A 575 -8.11 8.28 18.93
CA SER A 575 -7.64 7.15 19.74
C SER A 575 -6.13 6.99 19.65
N CYS A 576 -5.56 6.20 20.57
CA CYS A 576 -4.16 5.78 20.49
C CYS A 576 -3.86 5.17 19.13
N ARG A 577 -2.87 5.72 18.40
CA ARG A 577 -2.49 5.28 17.05
C ARG A 577 -2.10 3.81 17.01
N ARG A 578 -1.29 3.40 17.98
CA ARG A 578 -0.82 2.02 18.11
C ARG A 578 -1.96 1.04 18.34
N ASN A 579 -2.84 1.34 19.31
CA ASN A 579 -3.99 0.48 19.58
C ASN A 579 -4.95 0.38 18.39
N ALA A 580 -5.11 1.46 17.62
CA ALA A 580 -5.94 1.44 16.41
C ALA A 580 -5.38 0.50 15.33
N VAL A 581 -4.05 0.48 15.13
CA VAL A 581 -3.38 -0.46 14.21
C VAL A 581 -3.47 -1.89 14.72
N LEU A 582 -3.18 -2.13 16.00
CA LEU A 582 -3.26 -3.47 16.59
C LEU A 582 -4.66 -4.06 16.51
N ALA A 583 -5.69 -3.26 16.80
CA ALA A 583 -7.09 -3.68 16.69
C ALA A 583 -7.49 -4.09 15.26
N HIS A 584 -6.88 -3.49 14.24
CA HIS A 584 -7.14 -3.86 12.84
C HIS A 584 -6.70 -5.28 12.52
N PHE A 585 -5.56 -5.73 13.06
CA PHE A 585 -5.02 -7.07 12.82
C PHE A 585 -5.59 -8.14 13.78
N GLN A 586 -6.13 -7.72 14.91
CA GLN A 586 -6.69 -8.61 15.94
C GLN A 586 -8.22 -8.77 15.84
N ALA A 587 -8.88 -8.08 14.92
CA ALA A 587 -10.34 -8.11 14.76
C ALA A 587 -10.81 -9.50 14.32
N GLY A 588 -11.12 -10.35 15.29
CA GLY A 588 -11.62 -11.73 15.07
C GLY A 588 -12.00 -12.46 16.38
N GLY A 589 -11.64 -11.91 17.52
CA GLY A 589 -11.98 -12.54 18.81
C GLY A 589 -12.11 -11.50 19.92
N GLU A 590 -13.15 -11.63 20.71
CA GLU A 590 -13.49 -10.96 21.95
C GLU A 590 -13.22 -9.45 22.02
N GLU A 591 -14.18 -8.68 22.48
CA GLU A 591 -14.08 -7.25 22.75
C GLU A 591 -12.78 -6.93 23.53
N ALA A 592 -11.70 -6.67 22.82
CA ALA A 592 -10.47 -6.21 23.45
C ALA A 592 -10.81 -4.92 24.22
N GLN A 593 -10.77 -5.00 25.53
CA GLN A 593 -10.88 -3.81 26.37
C GLN A 593 -9.85 -2.79 25.86
N PRO A 594 -10.21 -1.50 25.76
CA PRO A 594 -9.26 -0.49 25.30
C PRO A 594 -8.02 -0.53 26.20
N ALA A 595 -6.92 -1.05 25.65
CA ALA A 595 -5.65 -1.06 26.35
C ALA A 595 -5.27 0.39 26.72
N PRO A 596 -4.56 0.59 27.84
CA PRO A 596 -4.03 1.91 28.18
C PRO A 596 -3.23 2.48 27.00
N GLY A 597 -3.22 3.80 26.82
CA GLY A 597 -2.50 4.44 25.71
C GLY A 597 -1.02 4.02 25.66
N CYS A 598 -0.43 3.99 24.47
CA CYS A 598 0.96 3.53 24.28
C CYS A 598 2.04 4.49 24.83
N GLY A 599 1.67 5.70 25.24
CA GLY A 599 2.60 6.73 25.74
C GLY A 599 3.45 7.41 24.67
N SER A 600 3.63 6.83 23.47
CA SER A 600 4.61 7.27 22.47
C SER A 600 4.04 7.90 21.20
N CYS A 601 2.76 7.69 20.88
CA CYS A 601 2.13 8.28 19.70
C CYS A 601 1.69 9.73 19.92
N ASP A 602 1.42 10.48 18.83
CA ASP A 602 0.93 11.86 18.87
C ASP A 602 -0.29 12.07 19.80
N ARG A 603 -1.14 11.06 19.91
CA ARG A 603 -2.34 11.11 20.76
C ARG A 603 -2.05 10.86 22.24
N CYS A 604 -1.07 10.02 22.53
CA CYS A 604 -0.71 9.70 23.90
C CYS A 604 0.29 10.71 24.48
N ALA A 605 1.28 11.16 23.69
CA ALA A 605 2.25 12.18 24.11
C ALA A 605 1.56 13.51 24.43
N GLY A 606 0.66 13.98 23.57
CA GLY A 606 -0.11 15.19 23.85
C GLY A 606 -1.03 15.09 25.08
N ARG A 607 -1.39 13.87 25.53
CA ARG A 607 -2.08 13.66 26.80
C ARG A 607 -1.13 13.74 27.98
N ALA A 608 0.10 13.27 27.86
CA ALA A 608 1.10 13.32 28.93
C ALA A 608 1.53 14.77 29.24
N GLU A 609 1.63 15.63 28.21
CA GLU A 609 1.95 17.06 28.33
C GLU A 609 0.77 17.89 28.92
N ALA A 610 -0.44 17.38 28.86
CA ALA A 610 -1.65 18.11 29.28
C ALA A 610 -1.93 18.07 30.79
N GLY A 611 -1.04 17.50 31.61
CA GLY A 611 -1.19 17.45 33.08
C GLY A 611 -2.14 16.34 33.60
N PRO A 612 -2.37 16.27 34.91
CA PRO A 612 -3.19 15.23 35.53
C PRO A 612 -4.68 15.31 35.08
N ARG A 613 -5.32 14.16 35.10
CA ARG A 613 -6.80 14.13 34.86
C ARG A 613 -7.51 14.79 36.02
N GLY A 614 -8.51 15.58 35.71
CA GLY A 614 -9.35 16.25 36.68
C GLY A 614 -10.84 16.22 36.31
N PRO A 615 -11.72 16.38 37.29
CA PRO A 615 -13.14 16.42 37.04
C PRO A 615 -13.52 17.66 36.20
N ILE A 616 -14.45 17.46 35.28
CA ILE A 616 -15.08 18.55 34.55
C ILE A 616 -15.96 19.28 35.55
N GLY A 617 -15.86 20.62 35.66
CA GLY A 617 -16.73 21.41 36.53
C GLY A 617 -18.24 21.16 36.24
N GLU A 618 -19.11 21.48 37.22
CA GLU A 618 -20.56 21.23 37.12
C GLU A 618 -21.20 21.69 35.80
N SER A 619 -20.79 22.86 35.31
CA SER A 619 -21.24 23.38 34.01
C SER A 619 -20.83 22.47 32.84
N GLY A 620 -19.62 21.92 32.86
CA GLY A 620 -19.13 20.99 31.86
C GLY A 620 -19.85 19.64 31.91
N GLU A 621 -20.15 19.13 33.10
CA GLU A 621 -20.96 17.92 33.29
C GLU A 621 -22.36 18.04 32.67
N ILE A 622 -23.01 19.19 32.79
CA ILE A 622 -24.31 19.46 32.16
C ILE A 622 -24.17 19.41 30.63
N VAL A 623 -23.15 20.03 30.07
CA VAL A 623 -22.89 20.05 28.63
C VAL A 623 -22.63 18.62 28.10
N VAL A 624 -21.81 17.84 28.80
CA VAL A 624 -21.53 16.43 28.49
C VAL A 624 -22.80 15.57 28.50
N ARG A 625 -23.62 15.67 29.56
CA ARG A 625 -24.88 14.92 29.67
C ARG A 625 -25.88 15.30 28.56
N LYS A 626 -25.95 16.57 28.17
CA LYS A 626 -26.77 17.04 27.03
C LYS A 626 -26.30 16.42 25.71
N ALA A 627 -24.98 16.39 25.48
CA ALA A 627 -24.39 15.75 24.29
C ALA A 627 -24.68 14.25 24.23
N LEU A 628 -24.40 13.53 25.32
CA LEU A 628 -24.66 12.08 25.44
C LEU A 628 -26.13 11.74 25.25
N SER A 629 -27.04 12.54 25.85
CA SER A 629 -28.47 12.40 25.65
C SER A 629 -28.89 12.57 24.18
N GLY A 630 -28.24 13.49 23.45
CA GLY A 630 -28.47 13.67 22.03
C GLY A 630 -28.00 12.46 21.20
N VAL A 631 -26.83 11.91 21.50
CA VAL A 631 -26.32 10.68 20.84
C VAL A 631 -27.25 9.50 21.13
N ALA A 632 -27.67 9.31 22.37
CA ALA A 632 -28.58 8.24 22.78
C ALA A 632 -29.92 8.29 22.03
N ARG A 633 -30.54 9.49 21.93
CA ARG A 633 -31.80 9.67 21.21
C ARG A 633 -31.70 9.58 19.71
N ALA A 634 -30.53 9.82 19.12
CA ALA A 634 -30.27 9.61 17.70
C ALA A 634 -30.24 8.12 17.33
N ARG A 635 -30.11 7.19 18.33
CA ARG A 635 -30.18 5.73 18.18
C ARG A 635 -29.28 5.18 17.06
N GLY A 636 -28.09 5.74 16.85
CA GLY A 636 -27.17 5.29 15.80
C GLY A 636 -27.66 5.53 14.37
N ARG A 637 -28.55 6.51 14.13
CA ARG A 637 -29.04 6.82 12.78
C ARG A 637 -28.10 7.70 11.96
N CYS A 638 -27.13 8.37 12.59
CA CYS A 638 -26.24 9.30 11.90
C CYS A 638 -24.90 9.47 12.59
N GLY A 639 -23.92 9.99 11.84
CA GLY A 639 -22.55 10.25 12.30
C GLY A 639 -22.41 11.59 13.03
N ALA A 640 -21.19 11.80 13.60
CA ALA A 640 -20.83 12.95 14.43
C ALA A 640 -21.26 14.30 13.87
N ARG A 641 -21.01 14.54 12.57
CA ARG A 641 -21.38 15.81 11.91
C ARG A 641 -22.88 16.13 12.00
N ARG A 642 -23.75 15.13 11.84
CA ARG A 642 -25.21 15.31 11.90
C ARG A 642 -25.69 15.49 13.34
N ILE A 643 -25.11 14.75 14.26
CA ILE A 643 -25.35 14.90 15.69
C ILE A 643 -24.95 16.31 16.14
N ALA A 644 -23.78 16.80 15.75
CA ALA A 644 -23.36 18.17 16.06
C ALA A 644 -24.34 19.23 15.50
N GLN A 645 -24.81 19.03 14.25
CA GLN A 645 -25.83 19.91 13.67
C GLN A 645 -27.16 19.88 14.46
N MET A 646 -27.61 18.70 14.85
CA MET A 646 -28.82 18.49 15.65
C MET A 646 -28.69 19.13 17.04
N LEU A 647 -27.57 18.88 17.74
CA LEU A 647 -27.34 19.47 19.08
C LEU A 647 -27.30 21.00 19.07
N ARG A 648 -26.84 21.60 17.99
CA ARG A 648 -26.82 23.04 17.78
C ARG A 648 -28.16 23.64 17.32
N GLY A 649 -29.10 22.79 16.90
CA GLY A 649 -30.37 23.25 16.35
C GLY A 649 -30.29 23.77 14.91
N SER A 650 -29.34 23.24 14.12
CA SER A 650 -29.16 23.60 12.70
C SER A 650 -30.25 22.93 11.85
N ARG A 651 -31.17 23.73 11.25
CA ARG A 651 -32.22 23.24 10.34
C ARG A 651 -31.73 23.07 8.93
N THR A 652 -30.96 22.00 8.69
CA THR A 652 -30.55 21.60 7.34
C THR A 652 -31.55 20.59 6.76
N LYS A 653 -31.67 20.52 5.41
CA LYS A 653 -32.52 19.56 4.71
C LYS A 653 -32.32 18.14 5.22
N LEU A 654 -31.07 17.69 5.35
CA LEU A 654 -30.73 16.36 5.84
C LEU A 654 -31.08 16.11 7.32
N VAL A 655 -31.02 17.12 8.18
CA VAL A 655 -31.45 17.01 9.59
C VAL A 655 -32.95 16.80 9.68
N ALA A 656 -33.74 17.51 8.85
CA ALA A 656 -35.20 17.37 8.77
C ALA A 656 -35.60 16.00 8.15
N GLU A 657 -34.97 15.59 7.04
CA GLU A 657 -35.23 14.30 6.41
C GLU A 657 -34.96 13.10 7.35
N MET A 658 -33.98 13.22 8.23
CA MET A 658 -33.66 12.21 9.24
C MET A 658 -34.53 12.31 10.50
N GLY A 659 -35.42 13.29 10.58
CA GLY A 659 -36.29 13.54 11.74
C GLY A 659 -35.53 13.93 13.01
N LEU A 660 -34.29 14.44 12.90
CA LEU A 660 -33.46 14.83 14.03
C LEU A 660 -33.90 16.17 14.65
N ASP A 661 -34.58 17.01 13.90
CA ASP A 661 -35.18 18.27 14.34
C ASP A 661 -36.38 18.07 15.28
N ARG A 662 -36.99 16.87 15.30
CA ARG A 662 -38.10 16.50 16.18
C ARG A 662 -37.65 15.91 17.52
N LEU A 663 -36.35 15.67 17.70
CA LEU A 663 -35.81 15.13 18.94
C LEU A 663 -35.80 16.21 20.02
N SER A 664 -36.17 15.87 21.26
CA SER A 664 -36.15 16.78 22.41
C SER A 664 -34.76 17.33 22.75
N THR A 665 -33.70 16.76 22.11
CA THR A 665 -32.31 17.22 22.20
C THR A 665 -31.90 18.12 21.05
N PHE A 666 -32.84 18.53 20.20
CA PHE A 666 -32.56 19.48 19.13
C PHE A 666 -32.29 20.87 19.70
N GLY A 667 -31.12 21.42 19.38
CA GLY A 667 -30.69 22.74 19.83
C GLY A 667 -30.34 22.88 21.31
N VAL A 668 -30.13 21.76 22.04
CA VAL A 668 -29.75 21.81 23.48
C VAL A 668 -28.37 22.39 23.75
N LEU A 669 -27.51 22.47 22.71
CA LEU A 669 -26.17 23.06 22.74
C LEU A 669 -26.04 24.21 21.72
N ARG A 670 -27.09 24.98 21.50
CA ARG A 670 -27.09 26.11 20.57
C ARG A 670 -26.14 27.25 20.96
N GLU A 671 -25.76 27.31 22.23
CA GLU A 671 -24.81 28.27 22.78
C GLU A 671 -23.37 27.98 22.40
N LEU A 672 -23.04 26.75 22.05
CA LEU A 672 -21.68 26.33 21.64
C LEU A 672 -21.46 26.56 20.15
N ALA A 673 -20.23 26.91 19.75
CA ALA A 673 -19.83 26.97 18.37
C ALA A 673 -19.84 25.56 17.73
N ARG A 674 -19.88 25.48 16.39
CA ARG A 674 -19.93 24.21 15.68
C ARG A 674 -18.67 23.37 15.97
N GLU A 675 -17.56 24.04 16.02
CA GLU A 675 -16.24 23.48 16.30
C GLU A 675 -16.16 22.95 17.73
N GLU A 676 -16.74 23.66 18.70
CA GLU A 676 -16.81 23.27 20.12
C GLU A 676 -17.67 22.01 20.32
N VAL A 677 -18.82 21.89 19.62
CA VAL A 677 -19.64 20.66 19.68
C VAL A 677 -18.95 19.49 19.00
N ALA A 678 -18.23 19.72 17.91
CA ALA A 678 -17.44 18.66 17.28
C ALA A 678 -16.30 18.19 18.21
N GLU A 679 -15.58 19.12 18.86
CA GLU A 679 -14.55 18.84 19.84
C GLU A 679 -15.09 18.08 21.06
N LEU A 680 -16.29 18.43 21.54
CA LEU A 680 -16.98 17.71 22.60
C LEU A 680 -17.29 16.26 22.24
N LEU A 681 -17.86 16.03 21.04
CA LEU A 681 -18.15 14.67 20.58
C LEU A 681 -16.87 13.84 20.45
N ASP A 682 -15.81 14.44 19.93
CA ASP A 682 -14.52 13.81 19.81
C ASP A 682 -13.91 13.48 21.19
N LEU A 683 -14.05 14.39 22.17
CA LEU A 683 -13.64 14.13 23.55
C LEU A 683 -14.39 12.94 24.16
N LEU A 684 -15.71 12.89 23.96
CA LEU A 684 -16.56 11.81 24.47
C LEU A 684 -16.25 10.45 23.81
N GLU A 685 -15.83 10.44 22.55
CA GLU A 685 -15.38 9.25 21.87
C GLU A 685 -14.01 8.78 22.40
N VAL A 686 -13.09 9.71 22.64
CA VAL A 686 -11.77 9.45 23.28
C VAL A 686 -11.94 8.87 24.68
N GLU A 687 -12.89 9.41 25.45
CA GLU A 687 -13.19 8.93 26.81
C GLU A 687 -14.06 7.66 26.82
N GLY A 688 -14.35 7.09 25.66
CA GLY A 688 -15.10 5.85 25.54
C GLY A 688 -16.58 5.97 25.93
N CYS A 689 -17.13 7.19 26.00
CA CYS A 689 -18.54 7.43 26.29
C CYS A 689 -19.45 7.23 25.06
N ILE A 690 -18.90 7.44 23.88
CA ILE A 690 -19.57 7.18 22.60
C ILE A 690 -18.59 6.44 21.68
N ARG A 691 -19.13 5.78 20.66
CA ARG A 691 -18.33 5.04 19.68
C ARG A 691 -18.91 5.22 18.27
N SER A 692 -18.03 5.41 17.29
CA SER A 692 -18.37 5.30 15.88
C SER A 692 -18.55 3.85 15.48
N TRP A 693 -19.65 3.53 14.78
CA TRP A 693 -20.01 2.18 14.34
C TRP A 693 -20.32 2.17 12.85
N GLY A 694 -19.73 1.21 12.12
CA GLY A 694 -19.93 1.02 10.67
C GLY A 694 -18.87 1.68 9.81
N ASP A 695 -18.47 1.01 8.71
CA ASP A 695 -17.30 1.35 7.91
C ASP A 695 -17.54 2.45 6.86
N ARG A 696 -18.66 2.43 6.13
CA ARG A 696 -18.94 3.38 5.02
C ARG A 696 -19.56 4.71 5.44
N LYS A 697 -20.44 4.68 6.42
CA LYS A 697 -21.07 5.87 7.00
C LYS A 697 -21.13 5.69 8.50
N PRO A 698 -20.01 5.95 9.20
CA PRO A 698 -19.97 5.69 10.64
C PRO A 698 -21.07 6.47 11.36
N VAL A 699 -21.83 5.75 12.16
CA VAL A 699 -22.89 6.29 13.01
C VAL A 699 -22.43 6.31 14.45
N LEU A 700 -22.76 7.34 15.21
CA LEU A 700 -22.39 7.42 16.61
C LEU A 700 -23.39 6.66 17.49
N ARG A 701 -22.85 5.82 18.38
CA ARG A 701 -23.63 5.11 19.42
C ARG A 701 -23.07 5.43 20.80
N ILE A 702 -23.95 5.51 21.76
CA ILE A 702 -23.57 5.63 23.18
C ILE A 702 -23.10 4.26 23.72
N THR A 703 -22.05 4.27 24.53
CA THR A 703 -21.51 3.06 25.17
C THR A 703 -22.13 2.84 26.56
N PRO A 704 -21.95 1.67 27.19
CA PRO A 704 -22.34 1.45 28.60
C PRO A 704 -21.72 2.48 29.55
N ARG A 705 -20.47 2.89 29.35
CA ARG A 705 -19.82 3.96 30.13
C ARG A 705 -20.51 5.30 29.88
N GLY A 706 -20.80 5.62 28.63
CA GLY A 706 -21.51 6.86 28.28
C GLY A 706 -22.90 6.94 28.90
N ILE A 707 -23.59 5.79 29.08
CA ILE A 707 -24.88 5.73 29.76
C ILE A 707 -24.72 6.07 31.27
N ARG A 708 -23.71 5.51 31.96
CA ARG A 708 -23.43 5.83 33.37
C ARG A 708 -23.08 7.30 33.57
N VAL A 709 -22.23 7.85 32.70
CA VAL A 709 -21.88 9.28 32.72
C VAL A 709 -23.11 10.15 32.43
N MET A 710 -23.94 9.79 31.45
CA MET A 710 -25.17 10.52 31.12
C MET A 710 -26.18 10.55 32.30
N LYS A 711 -26.30 9.44 33.04
CA LYS A 711 -27.16 9.33 34.23
C LYS A 711 -26.56 9.99 35.47
N GLY A 712 -25.25 10.29 35.47
CA GLY A 712 -24.54 10.82 36.64
C GLY A 712 -24.06 9.76 37.63
N GLU A 713 -24.11 8.50 37.25
CA GLU A 713 -23.59 7.34 38.02
C GLU A 713 -22.04 7.30 38.00
N GLU A 714 -21.45 7.90 36.99
CA GLU A 714 -19.98 8.02 36.80
C GLU A 714 -19.62 9.47 36.48
N ARG A 715 -18.62 10.05 37.17
CA ARG A 715 -18.08 11.36 36.83
C ARG A 715 -17.03 11.21 35.77
N LEU A 716 -17.08 12.11 34.77
CA LEU A 716 -16.10 12.12 33.70
C LEU A 716 -14.88 12.93 34.13
N GLU A 717 -13.74 12.28 34.23
CA GLU A 717 -12.46 12.90 34.44
C GLU A 717 -11.74 12.99 33.10
N VAL A 718 -11.33 14.19 32.74
CA VAL A 718 -10.63 14.43 31.47
C VAL A 718 -9.29 15.11 31.71
N GLN A 719 -8.37 14.87 30.83
CA GLN A 719 -7.09 15.52 30.78
C GLN A 719 -7.25 16.84 29.99
N ALA A 720 -6.88 17.99 30.57
CA ALA A 720 -7.03 19.31 29.95
C ALA A 720 -8.44 19.52 29.33
N PRO A 721 -9.48 19.72 30.13
CA PRO A 721 -10.81 19.97 29.64
C PRO A 721 -10.82 21.20 28.71
N PRO A 722 -11.51 21.11 27.54
CA PRO A 722 -11.64 22.25 26.66
C PRO A 722 -12.18 23.49 27.39
N ALA A 723 -11.63 24.66 27.11
CA ALA A 723 -11.97 25.90 27.83
C ALA A 723 -13.47 26.21 27.85
N PHE A 724 -14.24 25.79 26.86
CA PHE A 724 -15.70 25.99 26.84
C PHE A 724 -16.43 25.13 27.88
N LEU A 725 -15.87 24.04 28.38
CA LEU A 725 -16.46 23.23 29.45
C LEU A 725 -16.29 23.87 30.84
N ALA A 726 -15.30 24.74 31.00
CA ALA A 726 -15.10 25.49 32.24
C ALA A 726 -15.93 26.77 32.34
N ARG A 727 -16.65 27.16 31.28
CA ARG A 727 -17.48 28.36 31.28
C ARG A 727 -18.73 28.15 32.12
N PRO A 728 -19.15 29.13 32.97
CA PRO A 728 -20.43 29.05 33.69
C PRO A 728 -21.60 28.89 32.74
N ALA A 729 -22.59 28.07 33.13
CA ALA A 729 -23.81 27.88 32.35
C ALA A 729 -24.53 29.24 32.19
N GLY A 730 -24.56 29.74 30.94
CA GLY A 730 -25.14 31.05 30.63
C GLY A 730 -24.19 32.13 30.16
N SER A 731 -22.85 31.91 30.25
CA SER A 731 -21.89 32.81 29.60
C SER A 731 -21.92 32.55 28.11
N ARG A 732 -22.53 33.39 27.32
CA ARG A 732 -22.42 33.45 25.87
C ARG A 732 -20.95 33.56 25.56
N GLY A 733 -20.47 32.66 24.71
CA GLY A 733 -19.19 32.89 24.02
C GLY A 733 -19.27 34.23 23.33
N VAL A 734 -18.43 35.15 23.76
CA VAL A 734 -18.39 36.53 23.30
C VAL A 734 -17.93 36.50 21.81
N ASP A 735 -18.88 36.40 20.89
CA ASP A 735 -18.88 37.29 19.74
C ASP A 735 -19.05 38.67 20.39
N GLY A 736 -17.97 39.47 20.46
CA GLY A 736 -17.99 40.74 21.20
C GLY A 736 -19.24 41.54 20.83
N GLU A 737 -19.84 42.15 21.85
CA GLU A 737 -21.02 43.00 21.68
C GLU A 737 -20.84 43.85 20.41
N TYR A 738 -21.74 43.65 19.50
CA TYR A 738 -21.87 44.50 18.32
C TYR A 738 -23.24 45.16 18.39
N ASP A 739 -23.34 46.36 17.86
CA ASP A 739 -24.59 47.08 17.77
C ASP A 739 -25.58 46.32 16.87
N ARG A 740 -26.66 45.80 17.48
CA ARG A 740 -27.67 45.00 16.78
C ARG A 740 -28.51 45.83 15.81
N GLU A 741 -28.77 47.09 16.15
CA GLU A 741 -29.56 47.97 15.28
C GLU A 741 -28.72 48.33 14.04
N LEU A 742 -27.46 48.65 14.24
CA LEU A 742 -26.51 48.86 13.15
C LEU A 742 -26.33 47.64 12.31
N PHE A 743 -26.19 46.45 12.90
CA PHE A 743 -26.09 45.20 12.13
C PHE A 743 -27.31 44.95 11.25
N GLU A 744 -28.52 45.13 11.75
CA GLU A 744 -29.75 44.95 10.95
C GLU A 744 -29.87 46.02 9.86
N ALA A 745 -29.42 47.25 10.13
CA ALA A 745 -29.35 48.32 9.11
C ALA A 745 -28.37 47.94 7.97
N LEU A 746 -27.16 47.47 8.30
CA LEU A 746 -26.18 47.00 7.34
C LEU A 746 -26.69 45.77 6.57
N ARG A 747 -27.38 44.84 7.23
CA ARG A 747 -27.99 43.67 6.62
C ARG A 747 -29.11 44.04 5.64
N SER A 748 -29.91 45.01 5.98
CA SER A 748 -30.98 45.55 5.12
C SER A 748 -30.41 46.25 3.90
N LEU A 749 -29.34 47.05 4.07
CA LEU A 749 -28.62 47.67 2.97
C LEU A 749 -28.02 46.62 2.03
N ARG A 750 -27.34 45.60 2.57
CA ARG A 750 -26.80 44.47 1.80
C ARG A 750 -27.87 43.79 0.94
N ARG A 751 -29.06 43.55 1.53
CA ARG A 751 -30.17 42.90 0.83
C ARG A 751 -30.62 43.73 -0.38
N ARG A 752 -30.82 45.04 -0.18
CA ARG A 752 -31.16 45.95 -1.28
C ARG A 752 -30.12 45.95 -2.41
N ILE A 753 -28.83 46.03 -2.06
CA ILE A 753 -27.75 45.99 -3.05
C ILE A 753 -27.73 44.62 -3.79
N ALA A 754 -27.97 43.50 -3.11
CA ALA A 754 -28.02 42.19 -3.71
C ALA A 754 -29.19 42.04 -4.68
N GLU A 755 -30.38 42.59 -4.33
CA GLU A 755 -31.58 42.65 -5.18
C GLU A 755 -31.35 43.55 -6.40
N GLU A 756 -30.77 44.74 -6.24
CA GLU A 756 -30.39 45.64 -7.33
C GLU A 756 -29.46 45.01 -8.34
N LEU A 757 -28.55 44.19 -7.86
CA LEU A 757 -27.52 43.54 -8.73
C LEU A 757 -27.90 42.11 -9.18
N SER A 758 -29.07 41.63 -8.76
CA SER A 758 -29.52 40.24 -9.01
C SER A 758 -28.49 39.20 -8.60
N VAL A 759 -27.83 39.40 -7.46
CA VAL A 759 -26.79 38.48 -6.93
C VAL A 759 -27.16 37.99 -5.54
N PRO A 760 -26.71 36.80 -5.10
CA PRO A 760 -26.89 36.35 -3.72
C PRO A 760 -26.27 37.34 -2.71
N ALA A 761 -26.94 37.61 -1.60
CA ALA A 761 -26.53 38.61 -0.61
C ALA A 761 -25.11 38.42 -0.03
N PHE A 762 -24.64 37.17 0.07
CA PHE A 762 -23.27 36.87 0.52
C PHE A 762 -22.19 37.30 -0.46
N ARG A 763 -22.52 37.59 -1.72
CA ARG A 763 -21.60 38.14 -2.74
C ARG A 763 -21.29 39.63 -2.50
N VAL A 764 -22.08 40.32 -1.74
CA VAL A 764 -21.84 41.70 -1.34
C VAL A 764 -20.93 41.71 -0.10
N PHE A 765 -21.40 41.22 1.04
CA PHE A 765 -20.62 40.95 2.26
C PHE A 765 -21.23 39.80 3.04
N GLY A 766 -20.38 38.98 3.70
CA GLY A 766 -20.81 37.90 4.59
C GLY A 766 -21.33 38.43 5.93
N ASP A 767 -22.19 37.67 6.62
CA ASP A 767 -22.71 38.07 7.96
C ASP A 767 -21.60 38.33 8.99
N LYS A 768 -20.47 37.60 8.88
CA LYS A 768 -19.29 37.80 9.74
C LYS A 768 -18.66 39.18 9.51
N THR A 769 -18.55 39.59 8.25
CA THR A 769 -18.04 40.91 7.85
C THR A 769 -18.96 42.02 8.34
N LEU A 770 -20.30 41.88 8.22
CA LEU A 770 -21.27 42.87 8.75
C LEU A 770 -21.23 42.98 10.27
N ARG A 771 -21.06 41.87 11.00
CA ARG A 771 -20.86 41.92 12.45
C ARG A 771 -19.59 42.65 12.84
N SER A 772 -18.49 42.41 12.12
CA SER A 772 -17.23 43.13 12.33
C SER A 772 -17.37 44.62 12.03
N MET A 773 -18.12 45.00 11.01
CA MET A 773 -18.46 46.42 10.74
C MET A 773 -19.29 47.03 11.86
N ALA A 774 -20.34 46.33 12.31
CA ALA A 774 -21.21 46.81 13.41
C ALA A 774 -20.49 46.85 14.76
N ARG A 775 -19.38 46.17 14.92
CA ARG A 775 -18.54 46.22 16.12
C ARG A 775 -17.51 47.34 16.06
N ALA A 776 -16.79 47.45 14.93
CA ALA A 776 -15.68 48.40 14.79
C ALA A 776 -16.13 49.82 14.40
N VAL A 777 -17.32 49.93 13.81
CA VAL A 777 -17.94 51.16 13.30
C VAL A 777 -16.95 52.05 12.54
N PRO A 778 -16.33 51.50 11.46
CA PRO A 778 -15.36 52.28 10.68
C PRO A 778 -16.03 53.48 10.00
N LEU A 779 -15.41 54.66 10.14
CA LEU A 779 -15.97 55.91 9.61
C LEU A 779 -15.35 56.35 8.29
N ASP A 780 -14.29 55.66 7.82
CA ASP A 780 -13.60 55.95 6.59
C ASP A 780 -13.22 54.66 5.83
N GLU A 781 -12.69 54.84 4.62
CA GLU A 781 -12.30 53.72 3.75
C GLU A 781 -11.15 52.90 4.31
N ALA A 782 -10.21 53.51 5.00
CA ALA A 782 -9.06 52.85 5.58
C ALA A 782 -9.50 51.90 6.71
N GLY A 783 -10.33 52.36 7.61
CA GLY A 783 -10.91 51.53 8.67
C GLY A 783 -11.83 50.42 8.13
N LEU A 784 -12.52 50.66 7.02
CA LEU A 784 -13.33 49.61 6.39
C LEU A 784 -12.49 48.52 5.74
N LEU A 785 -11.29 48.84 5.23
CA LEU A 785 -10.33 47.87 4.72
C LEU A 785 -9.70 46.96 5.78
N GLU A 786 -9.62 47.41 7.02
CA GLU A 786 -9.16 46.59 8.14
C GLU A 786 -10.16 45.53 8.56
N ILE A 787 -11.42 45.63 8.09
CA ILE A 787 -12.46 44.64 8.40
C ILE A 787 -12.24 43.38 7.58
N HIS A 788 -12.07 42.25 8.27
CA HIS A 788 -11.89 40.96 7.63
C HIS A 788 -13.06 40.63 6.67
N GLY A 789 -12.73 40.43 5.41
CA GLY A 789 -13.68 40.13 4.33
C GLY A 789 -14.05 41.36 3.49
N VAL A 790 -13.41 42.53 3.72
CA VAL A 790 -13.45 43.69 2.87
C VAL A 790 -12.13 43.76 2.08
N GLY A 791 -12.19 43.58 0.80
CA GLY A 791 -11.05 43.74 -0.10
C GLY A 791 -11.19 45.02 -0.94
N GLN A 792 -10.10 45.51 -1.56
CA GLN A 792 -10.03 46.72 -2.37
C GLN A 792 -11.21 46.83 -3.36
N ARG A 793 -11.46 45.75 -4.12
CA ARG A 793 -12.56 45.72 -5.12
C ARG A 793 -13.96 45.79 -4.51
N THR A 794 -14.17 45.24 -3.31
CA THR A 794 -15.44 45.28 -2.64
C THR A 794 -15.66 46.63 -1.93
N LEU A 795 -14.55 47.26 -1.51
CA LEU A 795 -14.58 48.62 -0.99
C LEU A 795 -14.97 49.62 -2.08
N GLU A 796 -14.27 49.61 -3.21
CA GLU A 796 -14.60 50.50 -4.32
C GLU A 796 -16.04 50.35 -4.81
N ARG A 797 -16.57 49.15 -4.79
CA ARG A 797 -17.92 48.85 -5.32
C ARG A 797 -19.05 49.13 -4.34
N PHE A 798 -18.86 48.80 -3.05
CA PHE A 798 -19.92 48.83 -2.02
C PHE A 798 -19.58 49.72 -0.84
N GLY A 799 -18.27 50.01 -0.60
CA GLY A 799 -17.80 50.77 0.56
C GLY A 799 -18.54 52.08 0.85
N PRO A 800 -18.71 53.00 -0.14
CA PRO A 800 -19.34 54.27 0.08
C PRO A 800 -20.76 54.13 0.68
N ARG A 801 -21.57 53.21 0.20
CA ARG A 801 -22.95 52.96 0.68
C ARG A 801 -22.97 52.40 2.09
N PHE A 802 -22.00 51.56 2.45
CA PHE A 802 -21.90 51.04 3.81
C PHE A 802 -21.34 52.08 4.78
N LEU A 803 -20.37 52.89 4.37
CA LEU A 803 -19.85 54.02 5.16
C LEU A 803 -20.94 55.06 5.49
N GLU A 804 -21.86 55.32 4.59
CA GLU A 804 -22.99 56.20 4.83
C GLU A 804 -23.86 55.73 6.01
N VAL A 805 -24.20 54.43 6.06
CA VAL A 805 -24.93 53.81 7.15
C VAL A 805 -24.10 53.80 8.45
N LEU A 806 -22.82 53.49 8.37
CA LEU A 806 -21.91 53.45 9.53
C LEU A 806 -21.76 54.85 10.15
N ARG A 807 -21.60 55.88 9.34
CA ARG A 807 -21.49 57.29 9.78
C ARG A 807 -22.78 57.82 10.38
N SER A 808 -23.96 57.40 9.87
CA SER A 808 -25.27 57.81 10.40
C SER A 808 -25.58 57.25 11.79
N HIS A 809 -24.96 56.10 12.14
CA HIS A 809 -25.13 55.44 13.45
C HIS A 809 -23.98 55.76 14.43
N GLY A 810 -22.87 56.34 13.97
CA GLY A 810 -21.75 56.75 14.80
C GLY A 810 -21.80 58.19 15.31
N ARG A 811 -22.97 58.87 15.19
CA ARG A 811 -23.23 60.21 15.73
C ARG A 811 -24.07 60.14 17.01
#